data_2a9a7ff8f92415343612238b3abc3032
#
_entry.id   2a9a7ff8f92415343612238b3abc3032
#
_cell.length_a   1.000
_cell.length_b   1.000
_cell.length_c   1.000
_cell.angle_alpha   90.00
_cell.angle_beta   90.00
_cell.angle_gamma   90.00
#
_symmetry.space_group_name_H-M   'P 1'
#
loop_
_entity.id
_entity.type
_entity.pdbx_description
1 polymer ?
#
loop_
_entity_poly.entity_id
_entity_poly.type
_entity_poly.pdbx_seq_one_letter_code
_entity_poly.pdbx_strand_id
1 'polypeptide(L)'
;MAQHQIEDPKIAFAYLRPSCVLLTKEPTAANVEALSGHLRSVSDGALQQLQDYILFPLRFVLKTPGSKREGLVQAVMEAVTYVLENTCVQSWDSLRDLFSELCLCLCSPKDPGKPATTSEELKLAVLRCLDTLMHSAYGDIVFKLYEPSMLPGLGAAVSLLLALAEHEKARGVQTASLKCLLSLFQQCDCEEEHIKLGRDERFMLGRTLATFLPGISRALSLVISGDLRQGHAVTVKAMRVWYKAVGLVMADEQLQKADNGVAAGDLGRVGELVVKRTPSWCKTTSQRLGLVLQKIISCTSAHPHWRVRLELVSLSHFLLSQCRQSVGECVGPLLEALVGAVNDEEPEVKHRCNAALDEVAQMGQTNDRQDFTDIISENLHSLASSLPRLMRTSDDQRKLFVLNVFLGYLKILGPKVDAVLTSAVHLERISKALMQVMELDVTDVKIIEERTLTSSTDLRPDLHQIPSQRKYFLYFTDDKIFSALRTICRMLGYYGNLYLLVDRFMELYKESSVYRKQAALVLNEVIVGAAGIGVETDTSRIDSSGTNQSRTNQEDLKSSVMSVIEEYISLSNWHLPTASEALEGKLESTTSLVSSSPERNCLQLLPASKSPTLHQLNSNIWQICIQLEGIGGFALALGTDFRLLLMTTLYPVLEKNGDESLLVSQAAFNAMCDLCKACDYSSPKELVIKNSDYLLNDVSLNLARPSIHPHAAQVLAVMFTHSDASLLPLVADVVQDVLDILELCVCVLCEREDELLPMVHRCWPALLHRLTNDDPLAVPRAFKVLCVLGESCGDFLRKRVSKEVLPRLTSSLMKQAEVSARSGPVYTHTLAYKLQLAVLQGLGPLCVKLDLMEADLDRVIDACLPYLSCRQPIRLQEACLSVFRSLMELDPDLCWFSLNELCCPVPYEPPHPRLLPVTLTGSDKPRNQFTDNILTLLQESDGPQEEDAT
;
A
#
# COMPACT_ATOMS: atom_id res chain seq x y z
N MET A 1 -53.85 -20.65 -14.46
CA MET A 1 -54.88 -21.71 -14.47
C MET A 1 -54.51 -22.64 -13.33
N ALA A 2 -55.27 -22.63 -12.20
CA ALA A 2 -55.07 -23.60 -11.15
C ALA A 2 -55.48 -24.98 -11.72
N GLN A 3 -54.48 -25.87 -11.95
CA GLN A 3 -54.77 -27.26 -12.29
C GLN A 3 -55.42 -27.84 -11.06
N HIS A 4 -56.62 -28.44 -11.24
CA HIS A 4 -57.32 -29.21 -10.20
C HIS A 4 -56.43 -30.40 -9.84
N GLN A 5 -55.74 -30.35 -8.70
CA GLN A 5 -54.95 -31.46 -8.19
C GLN A 5 -55.88 -32.57 -7.67
N ILE A 6 -55.51 -33.79 -7.90
CA ILE A 6 -56.26 -34.96 -7.42
C ILE A 6 -56.05 -35.11 -5.92
N GLU A 7 -57.09 -34.84 -5.10
CA GLU A 7 -57.03 -34.87 -3.65
C GLU A 7 -57.36 -36.24 -3.03
N ASP A 8 -58.24 -37.03 -3.67
CA ASP A 8 -58.61 -38.36 -3.17
C ASP A 8 -57.48 -39.38 -3.43
N PRO A 9 -56.91 -40.01 -2.38
CA PRO A 9 -55.82 -40.98 -2.51
C PRO A 9 -56.20 -42.20 -3.35
N LYS A 10 -57.49 -42.63 -3.37
CA LYS A 10 -57.95 -43.75 -4.19
C LYS A 10 -57.95 -43.42 -5.69
N ILE A 11 -58.37 -42.19 -6.03
CA ILE A 11 -58.35 -41.69 -7.40
C ILE A 11 -56.90 -41.46 -7.82
N ALA A 12 -56.06 -40.92 -6.98
CA ALA A 12 -54.64 -40.74 -7.22
C ALA A 12 -53.90 -42.04 -7.42
N PHE A 13 -54.22 -43.08 -6.63
CA PHE A 13 -53.70 -44.43 -6.81
C PHE A 13 -54.11 -45.03 -8.17
N ALA A 14 -55.39 -44.97 -8.54
CA ALA A 14 -55.85 -45.45 -9.84
C ALA A 14 -55.18 -44.72 -11.01
N TYR A 15 -54.92 -43.42 -10.85
CA TYR A 15 -54.27 -42.57 -11.84
C TYR A 15 -52.76 -42.91 -11.99
N LEU A 16 -52.05 -43.10 -10.87
CA LEU A 16 -50.59 -43.35 -10.86
C LEU A 16 -50.24 -44.83 -11.17
N ARG A 17 -51.14 -45.78 -10.85
CA ARG A 17 -50.88 -47.22 -10.98
C ARG A 17 -50.37 -47.64 -12.36
N PRO A 18 -50.91 -47.22 -13.50
CA PRO A 18 -50.42 -47.62 -14.80
C PRO A 18 -48.96 -47.26 -15.04
N SER A 19 -48.58 -46.05 -14.64
CA SER A 19 -47.22 -45.57 -14.82
C SER A 19 -46.21 -46.26 -13.89
N CYS A 20 -46.61 -46.51 -12.62
CA CYS A 20 -45.79 -47.27 -11.68
C CYS A 20 -45.56 -48.73 -12.12
N VAL A 21 -46.58 -49.40 -12.65
CA VAL A 21 -46.48 -50.79 -13.16
C VAL A 21 -45.65 -50.81 -14.46
N LEU A 22 -45.81 -49.83 -15.35
CA LEU A 22 -45.04 -49.69 -16.59
C LEU A 22 -43.54 -49.49 -16.25
N LEU A 23 -43.23 -48.63 -15.31
CA LEU A 23 -41.85 -48.36 -14.89
C LEU A 23 -41.19 -49.63 -14.31
N THR A 24 -41.94 -50.47 -13.58
CA THR A 24 -41.40 -51.71 -13.03
C THR A 24 -41.10 -52.76 -14.13
N LYS A 25 -41.90 -52.78 -15.22
CA LYS A 25 -41.72 -53.69 -16.35
C LYS A 25 -40.62 -53.20 -17.30
N GLU A 26 -40.60 -51.90 -17.62
CA GLU A 26 -39.71 -51.29 -18.58
C GLU A 26 -39.08 -50.05 -17.95
N PRO A 27 -37.91 -50.20 -17.28
CA PRO A 27 -37.23 -49.10 -16.62
C PRO A 27 -36.50 -48.21 -17.64
N THR A 28 -37.20 -47.18 -18.14
CA THR A 28 -36.69 -46.18 -19.09
C THR A 28 -36.85 -44.79 -18.55
N ALA A 29 -35.97 -43.87 -18.96
CA ALA A 29 -36.04 -42.44 -18.54
C ALA A 29 -37.40 -41.81 -18.95
N ALA A 30 -37.91 -42.12 -20.13
CA ALA A 30 -39.20 -41.64 -20.61
C ALA A 30 -40.37 -42.06 -19.72
N ASN A 31 -40.33 -43.30 -19.19
CA ASN A 31 -41.36 -43.78 -18.25
C ASN A 31 -41.26 -43.11 -16.86
N VAL A 32 -40.03 -42.76 -16.41
CA VAL A 32 -39.83 -41.98 -15.18
C VAL A 32 -40.34 -40.56 -15.36
N GLU A 33 -40.05 -39.89 -16.49
CA GLU A 33 -40.53 -38.56 -16.82
C GLU A 33 -42.07 -38.50 -16.92
N ALA A 34 -42.69 -39.55 -17.54
CA ALA A 34 -44.14 -39.65 -17.58
C ALA A 34 -44.75 -39.82 -16.19
N LEU A 35 -44.11 -40.63 -15.32
CA LEU A 35 -44.54 -40.74 -13.92
C LEU A 35 -44.40 -39.41 -13.17
N SER A 36 -43.30 -38.73 -13.35
CA SER A 36 -43.06 -37.40 -12.76
C SER A 36 -44.07 -36.33 -13.19
N GLY A 37 -44.48 -36.39 -14.48
CA GLY A 37 -45.59 -35.59 -15.01
C GLY A 37 -46.93 -35.86 -14.29
N HIS A 38 -47.25 -37.13 -14.05
CA HIS A 38 -48.46 -37.53 -13.32
C HIS A 38 -48.41 -37.17 -11.84
N LEU A 39 -47.25 -37.27 -11.18
CA LEU A 39 -47.05 -36.87 -9.78
C LEU A 39 -47.42 -35.41 -9.50
N ARG A 40 -47.07 -34.54 -10.46
CA ARG A 40 -47.40 -33.07 -10.35
C ARG A 40 -48.91 -32.77 -10.38
N SER A 41 -49.73 -33.74 -10.81
CA SER A 41 -51.19 -33.57 -10.86
C SER A 41 -51.89 -34.10 -9.60
N VAL A 42 -51.16 -34.57 -8.63
CA VAL A 42 -51.64 -35.12 -7.38
C VAL A 42 -51.33 -34.18 -6.23
N SER A 43 -52.25 -34.02 -5.30
CA SER A 43 -52.05 -33.16 -4.12
C SER A 43 -51.04 -33.78 -3.13
N ASP A 44 -50.39 -32.98 -2.33
CA ASP A 44 -49.36 -33.41 -1.37
C ASP A 44 -49.93 -34.39 -0.32
N GLY A 45 -51.20 -34.17 0.12
CA GLY A 45 -51.86 -35.06 1.07
C GLY A 45 -52.13 -36.45 0.48
N ALA A 46 -52.46 -36.56 -0.83
CA ALA A 46 -52.59 -37.85 -1.50
C ALA A 46 -51.24 -38.49 -1.79
N LEU A 47 -50.20 -37.67 -2.17
CA LEU A 47 -48.84 -38.16 -2.31
C LEU A 47 -48.25 -38.73 -1.01
N GLN A 48 -48.56 -38.08 0.14
CA GLN A 48 -48.15 -38.57 1.46
C GLN A 48 -48.69 -39.98 1.77
N GLN A 49 -49.94 -40.22 1.45
CA GLN A 49 -50.54 -41.52 1.72
C GLN A 49 -50.04 -42.61 0.77
N LEU A 50 -49.59 -42.23 -0.41
CA LEU A 50 -49.10 -43.15 -1.46
C LEU A 50 -47.59 -43.21 -1.53
N GLN A 51 -46.86 -42.55 -0.60
CA GLN A 51 -45.40 -42.39 -0.66
C GLN A 51 -44.64 -43.68 -0.88
N ASP A 52 -44.88 -44.71 -0.05
CA ASP A 52 -44.21 -46.03 -0.16
C ASP A 52 -44.53 -46.73 -1.47
N TYR A 53 -45.77 -46.60 -1.96
CA TYR A 53 -46.19 -47.15 -3.24
C TYR A 53 -45.48 -46.50 -4.42
N ILE A 54 -45.34 -45.20 -4.40
CA ILE A 54 -44.69 -44.42 -5.46
C ILE A 54 -43.16 -44.66 -5.43
N LEU A 55 -42.56 -44.69 -4.25
CA LEU A 55 -41.14 -44.91 -4.07
C LEU A 55 -40.71 -46.32 -4.47
N PHE A 56 -41.60 -47.32 -4.35
CA PHE A 56 -41.28 -48.70 -4.68
C PHE A 56 -40.76 -48.91 -6.11
N PRO A 57 -41.42 -48.48 -7.20
CA PRO A 57 -40.93 -48.67 -8.56
C PRO A 57 -39.65 -47.85 -8.83
N LEU A 58 -39.52 -46.68 -8.23
CA LEU A 58 -38.32 -45.87 -8.39
C LEU A 58 -37.08 -46.54 -7.73
N ARG A 59 -37.25 -47.04 -6.51
CA ARG A 59 -36.23 -47.81 -5.80
C ARG A 59 -35.94 -49.18 -6.49
N PHE A 60 -36.96 -49.80 -7.08
CA PHE A 60 -36.77 -51.04 -7.84
C PHE A 60 -35.81 -50.81 -9.01
N VAL A 61 -35.94 -49.69 -9.73
CA VAL A 61 -34.98 -49.30 -10.80
C VAL A 61 -33.56 -49.16 -10.26
N LEU A 62 -33.39 -48.57 -9.07
CA LEU A 62 -32.07 -48.43 -8.45
C LEU A 62 -31.48 -49.78 -8.00
N LYS A 63 -32.28 -50.69 -7.51
CA LYS A 63 -31.85 -52.03 -7.03
C LYS A 63 -31.60 -53.05 -8.11
N THR A 64 -32.15 -52.89 -9.32
CA THR A 64 -31.96 -53.81 -10.42
C THR A 64 -30.48 -53.97 -10.79
N PRO A 65 -29.93 -55.22 -10.77
CA PRO A 65 -28.51 -55.43 -11.11
C PRO A 65 -28.24 -55.14 -12.57
N GLY A 66 -27.09 -54.58 -12.87
CA GLY A 66 -26.64 -54.27 -14.22
C GLY A 66 -26.12 -52.80 -14.38
N SER A 67 -25.43 -52.55 -15.51
CA SER A 67 -24.98 -51.20 -15.84
C SER A 67 -26.16 -50.33 -16.28
N LYS A 68 -26.51 -49.32 -15.50
CA LYS A 68 -27.60 -48.39 -15.78
C LYS A 68 -27.08 -47.19 -16.56
N ARG A 69 -27.91 -46.70 -17.49
CA ARG A 69 -27.62 -45.41 -18.16
C ARG A 69 -27.77 -44.27 -17.14
N GLU A 70 -26.78 -43.38 -17.11
CA GLU A 70 -26.76 -42.25 -16.16
C GLU A 70 -28.04 -41.41 -16.22
N GLY A 71 -28.55 -41.10 -17.42
CA GLY A 71 -29.80 -40.34 -17.59
C GLY A 71 -31.04 -41.01 -16.97
N LEU A 72 -31.09 -42.38 -16.93
CA LEU A 72 -32.17 -43.05 -16.21
C LEU A 72 -32.08 -42.87 -14.69
N VAL A 73 -30.87 -43.01 -14.15
CA VAL A 73 -30.64 -42.82 -12.71
C VAL A 73 -30.94 -41.37 -12.32
N GLN A 74 -30.52 -40.40 -13.14
CA GLN A 74 -30.79 -38.98 -12.92
C GLN A 74 -32.31 -38.71 -12.90
N ALA A 75 -33.07 -39.17 -13.88
CA ALA A 75 -34.52 -39.01 -13.91
C ALA A 75 -35.20 -39.64 -12.68
N VAL A 76 -34.74 -40.81 -12.22
CA VAL A 76 -35.23 -41.42 -10.97
C VAL A 76 -34.91 -40.54 -9.77
N MET A 77 -33.70 -39.95 -9.66
CA MET A 77 -33.34 -39.05 -8.56
C MET A 77 -34.21 -37.80 -8.54
N GLU A 78 -34.48 -37.21 -9.69
CA GLU A 78 -35.37 -36.05 -9.81
C GLU A 78 -36.81 -36.38 -9.40
N ALA A 79 -37.33 -37.59 -9.79
CA ALA A 79 -38.64 -38.04 -9.38
C ALA A 79 -38.71 -38.29 -7.86
N VAL A 80 -37.69 -38.94 -7.28
CA VAL A 80 -37.61 -39.16 -5.82
C VAL A 80 -37.51 -37.85 -5.09
N THR A 81 -36.70 -36.90 -5.58
CA THR A 81 -36.59 -35.58 -4.98
C THR A 81 -37.94 -34.87 -4.94
N TYR A 82 -38.68 -34.87 -6.05
CA TYR A 82 -40.04 -34.30 -6.10
C TYR A 82 -40.99 -34.89 -5.05
N VAL A 83 -40.98 -36.25 -4.89
CA VAL A 83 -41.80 -36.90 -3.89
C VAL A 83 -41.39 -36.47 -2.48
N LEU A 84 -40.10 -36.42 -2.18
CA LEU A 84 -39.57 -36.05 -0.89
C LEU A 84 -39.78 -34.55 -0.56
N GLU A 85 -39.77 -33.65 -1.57
CA GLU A 85 -40.07 -32.22 -1.40
C GLU A 85 -41.54 -31.98 -0.97
N ASN A 86 -42.44 -32.88 -1.36
CA ASN A 86 -43.90 -32.75 -1.13
C ASN A 86 -44.47 -33.74 -0.10
N THR A 87 -43.61 -34.55 0.52
CA THR A 87 -44.03 -35.55 1.51
C THR A 87 -43.02 -35.70 2.64
N CYS A 88 -43.46 -36.25 3.77
CA CYS A 88 -42.63 -36.47 4.96
C CYS A 88 -42.37 -37.98 5.14
N VAL A 89 -41.09 -38.38 5.32
CA VAL A 89 -40.73 -39.78 5.57
C VAL A 89 -40.99 -40.16 7.01
N GLN A 90 -41.93 -41.08 7.24
CA GLN A 90 -42.39 -41.49 8.59
C GLN A 90 -41.91 -42.91 8.97
N SER A 91 -41.28 -43.67 8.06
CA SER A 91 -40.78 -45.02 8.31
C SER A 91 -39.28 -45.06 8.43
N TRP A 92 -38.75 -45.63 9.52
CA TRP A 92 -37.32 -45.85 9.71
C TRP A 92 -36.70 -46.72 8.57
N ASP A 93 -37.39 -47.78 8.20
CA ASP A 93 -36.87 -48.65 7.15
C ASP A 93 -36.81 -47.94 5.79
N SER A 94 -37.79 -47.10 5.47
CA SER A 94 -37.79 -46.29 4.25
C SER A 94 -36.63 -45.25 4.29
N LEU A 95 -36.39 -44.58 5.40
CA LEU A 95 -35.29 -43.64 5.56
C LEU A 95 -33.94 -44.35 5.42
N ARG A 96 -33.72 -45.43 6.17
CA ARG A 96 -32.46 -46.18 6.17
C ARG A 96 -32.10 -46.70 4.75
N ASP A 97 -33.09 -47.29 4.11
CA ASP A 97 -32.93 -47.89 2.79
C ASP A 97 -32.65 -46.84 1.70
N LEU A 98 -33.44 -45.76 1.67
CA LEU A 98 -33.21 -44.63 0.76
C LEU A 98 -31.84 -44.01 0.99
N PHE A 99 -31.45 -43.73 2.22
CA PHE A 99 -30.15 -43.20 2.57
C PHE A 99 -29.02 -44.05 2.06
N SER A 100 -29.14 -45.41 2.23
CA SER A 100 -28.14 -46.33 1.77
C SER A 100 -28.08 -46.40 0.24
N GLU A 101 -29.24 -46.43 -0.45
CA GLU A 101 -29.33 -46.46 -1.92
C GLU A 101 -28.74 -45.20 -2.57
N LEU A 102 -29.00 -44.01 -2.01
CA LEU A 102 -28.47 -42.76 -2.47
C LEU A 102 -26.95 -42.74 -2.32
N CYS A 103 -26.42 -43.14 -1.15
CA CYS A 103 -24.98 -43.22 -0.94
C CYS A 103 -24.30 -44.20 -1.92
N LEU A 104 -24.93 -45.35 -2.21
CA LEU A 104 -24.41 -46.32 -3.19
C LEU A 104 -24.37 -45.78 -4.62
N CYS A 105 -25.29 -44.90 -5.00
CA CYS A 105 -25.25 -44.23 -6.30
C CYS A 105 -24.05 -43.29 -6.47
N LEU A 106 -23.51 -42.74 -5.37
CA LEU A 106 -22.31 -41.89 -5.36
C LEU A 106 -21.01 -42.68 -5.20
N CYS A 107 -21.07 -43.94 -4.72
CA CYS A 107 -19.90 -44.75 -4.46
C CYS A 107 -19.37 -45.40 -5.74
N SER A 108 -18.05 -45.53 -5.84
CA SER A 108 -17.41 -46.36 -6.87
C SER A 108 -17.69 -47.83 -6.62
N PRO A 109 -18.18 -48.61 -7.61
CA PRO A 109 -18.41 -50.08 -7.45
C PRO A 109 -17.14 -50.86 -7.15
N LYS A 110 -15.97 -50.34 -7.54
CA LYS A 110 -14.65 -51.01 -7.39
C LYS A 110 -13.99 -50.71 -6.05
N ASP A 111 -14.30 -49.58 -5.46
CA ASP A 111 -13.66 -49.09 -4.24
C ASP A 111 -14.71 -48.41 -3.34
N PRO A 112 -15.39 -49.15 -2.44
CA PRO A 112 -16.38 -48.59 -1.55
C PRO A 112 -15.76 -47.54 -0.65
N GLY A 113 -16.28 -46.30 -0.71
CA GLY A 113 -15.75 -45.12 0.02
C GLY A 113 -15.05 -44.09 -0.87
N LYS A 114 -14.85 -44.40 -2.18
CA LYS A 114 -14.44 -43.36 -3.14
C LYS A 114 -15.61 -42.96 -4.03
N PRO A 115 -15.64 -41.68 -4.49
CA PRO A 115 -16.67 -41.22 -5.40
C PRO A 115 -16.65 -41.98 -6.75
N ALA A 116 -17.86 -42.25 -7.31
CA ALA A 116 -17.99 -42.77 -8.64
C ALA A 116 -17.54 -41.75 -9.71
N THR A 117 -17.02 -42.27 -10.83
CA THR A 117 -16.66 -41.47 -12.01
C THR A 117 -17.89 -41.26 -12.90
N THR A 118 -18.94 -40.63 -12.38
CA THR A 118 -20.19 -40.33 -13.10
C THR A 118 -20.25 -38.86 -13.49
N SER A 119 -21.23 -38.46 -14.32
CA SER A 119 -21.45 -37.09 -14.73
C SER A 119 -21.72 -36.15 -13.56
N GLU A 120 -21.44 -34.88 -13.75
CA GLU A 120 -21.70 -33.84 -12.75
C GLU A 120 -23.19 -33.71 -12.45
N GLU A 121 -24.02 -33.76 -13.47
CA GLU A 121 -25.50 -33.69 -13.38
C GLU A 121 -26.07 -34.79 -12.51
N LEU A 122 -25.60 -36.03 -12.69
CA LEU A 122 -26.04 -37.16 -11.86
C LEU A 122 -25.60 -36.96 -10.40
N LYS A 123 -24.36 -36.56 -10.14
CA LYS A 123 -23.87 -36.30 -8.78
C LYS A 123 -24.71 -35.23 -8.12
N LEU A 124 -25.02 -34.13 -8.83
CA LEU A 124 -25.86 -33.05 -8.32
C LEU A 124 -27.29 -33.53 -8.02
N ALA A 125 -27.90 -34.34 -8.89
CA ALA A 125 -29.23 -34.89 -8.67
C ALA A 125 -29.29 -35.79 -7.42
N VAL A 126 -28.28 -36.66 -7.24
CA VAL A 126 -28.20 -37.54 -6.05
C VAL A 126 -27.96 -36.74 -4.78
N LEU A 127 -27.04 -35.73 -4.80
CA LEU A 127 -26.77 -34.90 -3.66
C LEU A 127 -27.99 -34.06 -3.27
N ARG A 128 -28.74 -33.50 -4.25
CA ARG A 128 -30.00 -32.82 -3.99
C ARG A 128 -31.04 -33.76 -3.37
N CYS A 129 -31.15 -34.97 -3.90
CA CYS A 129 -32.08 -35.96 -3.34
C CYS A 129 -31.71 -36.34 -1.91
N LEU A 130 -30.42 -36.49 -1.59
CA LEU A 130 -29.94 -36.78 -0.23
C LEU A 130 -30.22 -35.63 0.74
N ASP A 131 -29.97 -34.39 0.31
CA ASP A 131 -30.26 -33.17 1.07
C ASP A 131 -31.78 -33.10 1.37
N THR A 132 -32.62 -33.30 0.37
CA THR A 132 -34.09 -33.31 0.52
C THR A 132 -34.56 -34.44 1.43
N LEU A 133 -33.93 -35.62 1.36
CA LEU A 133 -34.26 -36.73 2.25
C LEU A 133 -34.05 -36.37 3.74
N MET A 134 -32.97 -35.69 4.03
CA MET A 134 -32.65 -35.23 5.41
C MET A 134 -33.64 -34.19 5.92
N HIS A 135 -34.22 -33.38 5.03
CA HIS A 135 -35.25 -32.39 5.39
C HIS A 135 -36.65 -32.96 5.46
N SER A 136 -36.96 -33.98 4.66
CA SER A 136 -38.29 -34.61 4.64
C SER A 136 -38.50 -35.67 5.72
N ALA A 137 -37.45 -36.16 6.38
CA ALA A 137 -37.55 -37.17 7.41
C ALA A 137 -38.09 -36.58 8.72
N TYR A 138 -39.06 -37.27 9.34
CA TYR A 138 -39.65 -36.86 10.60
C TYR A 138 -38.63 -36.91 11.74
N GLY A 139 -38.65 -35.92 12.66
CA GLY A 139 -37.60 -35.69 13.65
C GLY A 139 -37.12 -36.91 14.44
N ASP A 140 -38.08 -37.66 15.05
CA ASP A 140 -37.75 -38.85 15.86
C ASP A 140 -37.07 -39.98 15.03
N ILE A 141 -37.36 -40.05 13.76
CA ILE A 141 -36.84 -41.09 12.87
C ILE A 141 -35.44 -40.75 12.41
N VAL A 142 -35.17 -39.47 12.12
CA VAL A 142 -33.83 -38.99 11.72
C VAL A 142 -32.78 -39.33 12.77
N PHE A 143 -33.13 -39.20 14.07
CA PHE A 143 -32.16 -39.42 15.14
C PHE A 143 -31.72 -40.89 15.25
N LYS A 144 -32.47 -41.86 14.71
CA LYS A 144 -32.01 -43.24 14.60
C LYS A 144 -30.77 -43.43 13.70
N LEU A 145 -30.52 -42.52 12.76
CA LEU A 145 -29.28 -42.53 11.96
C LEU A 145 -28.02 -42.34 12.81
N TYR A 146 -28.14 -41.69 13.98
CA TYR A 146 -27.00 -41.40 14.84
C TYR A 146 -26.83 -42.43 15.96
N GLU A 147 -27.61 -43.51 15.97
CA GLU A 147 -27.40 -44.64 16.87
C GLU A 147 -26.07 -45.36 16.56
N PRO A 148 -25.42 -45.94 17.57
CA PRO A 148 -24.15 -46.63 17.37
C PRO A 148 -24.15 -47.72 16.31
N SER A 149 -25.31 -48.39 16.09
CA SER A 149 -25.53 -49.39 15.06
C SER A 149 -25.30 -48.86 13.63
N MET A 150 -25.57 -47.59 13.39
CA MET A 150 -25.44 -46.91 12.08
C MET A 150 -24.09 -46.28 11.84
N LEU A 151 -23.16 -46.28 12.81
CA LEU A 151 -21.84 -45.61 12.70
C LEU A 151 -21.06 -46.01 11.42
N PRO A 152 -21.01 -47.32 11.00
CA PRO A 152 -20.29 -47.66 9.81
C PRO A 152 -20.90 -47.04 8.54
N GLY A 153 -22.24 -47.08 8.40
CA GLY A 153 -22.98 -46.51 7.28
C GLY A 153 -22.89 -45.01 7.22
N LEU A 154 -23.06 -44.34 8.38
CA LEU A 154 -22.93 -42.90 8.51
C LEU A 154 -21.50 -42.43 8.22
N GLY A 155 -20.48 -43.19 8.70
CA GLY A 155 -19.08 -42.92 8.44
C GLY A 155 -18.71 -43.02 6.97
N ALA A 156 -19.26 -44.02 6.27
CA ALA A 156 -19.07 -44.15 4.82
C ALA A 156 -19.71 -42.97 4.07
N ALA A 157 -20.92 -42.54 4.45
CA ALA A 157 -21.57 -41.35 3.86
C ALA A 157 -20.77 -40.07 4.10
N VAL A 158 -20.33 -39.82 5.33
CA VAL A 158 -19.50 -38.66 5.67
C VAL A 158 -18.19 -38.68 4.87
N SER A 159 -17.48 -39.83 4.80
CA SER A 159 -16.24 -39.95 4.05
C SER A 159 -16.44 -39.70 2.56
N LEU A 160 -17.54 -40.19 2.00
CA LEU A 160 -17.89 -40.01 0.57
C LEU A 160 -18.17 -38.51 0.28
N LEU A 161 -18.98 -37.84 1.09
CA LEU A 161 -19.29 -36.42 0.92
C LEU A 161 -18.04 -35.55 1.07
N LEU A 162 -17.16 -35.87 2.01
CA LEU A 162 -15.87 -35.18 2.18
C LEU A 162 -14.96 -35.39 0.97
N ALA A 163 -14.91 -36.62 0.41
CA ALA A 163 -14.12 -36.91 -0.79
C ALA A 163 -14.65 -36.15 -2.03
N LEU A 164 -15.98 -36.01 -2.17
CA LEU A 164 -16.59 -35.16 -3.22
C LEU A 164 -16.25 -33.69 -3.00
N ALA A 165 -16.26 -33.18 -1.78
CA ALA A 165 -15.89 -31.79 -1.49
C ALA A 165 -14.41 -31.51 -1.77
N GLU A 166 -13.52 -32.49 -1.55
CA GLU A 166 -12.06 -32.34 -1.69
C GLU A 166 -11.56 -32.55 -3.12
N HIS A 167 -12.07 -33.58 -3.81
CA HIS A 167 -11.47 -34.05 -5.06
C HIS A 167 -12.24 -33.71 -6.34
N GLU A 168 -13.52 -33.32 -6.24
CA GLU A 168 -14.29 -32.92 -7.42
C GLU A 168 -13.84 -31.59 -8.01
N LYS A 169 -13.88 -31.49 -9.34
CA LYS A 169 -13.54 -30.25 -10.05
C LYS A 169 -14.72 -29.29 -10.17
N ALA A 170 -15.93 -29.84 -10.22
CA ALA A 170 -17.16 -29.06 -10.36
C ALA A 170 -17.55 -28.38 -9.05
N ARG A 171 -17.52 -27.04 -9.04
CA ARG A 171 -17.88 -26.20 -7.86
C ARG A 171 -19.31 -26.49 -7.37
N GLY A 172 -20.24 -26.76 -8.30
CA GLY A 172 -21.62 -27.14 -7.99
C GLY A 172 -21.68 -28.39 -7.14
N VAL A 173 -20.92 -29.42 -7.49
CA VAL A 173 -20.88 -30.71 -6.76
C VAL A 173 -20.22 -30.51 -5.38
N GLN A 174 -19.10 -29.78 -5.33
CA GLN A 174 -18.44 -29.46 -4.06
C GLN A 174 -19.40 -28.71 -3.09
N THR A 175 -20.10 -27.70 -3.58
CA THR A 175 -21.05 -26.91 -2.78
C THR A 175 -22.23 -27.75 -2.34
N ALA A 176 -22.76 -28.62 -3.20
CA ALA A 176 -23.87 -29.52 -2.89
C ALA A 176 -23.48 -30.59 -1.85
N SER A 177 -22.26 -31.15 -1.95
CA SER A 177 -21.76 -32.12 -0.96
C SER A 177 -21.59 -31.50 0.42
N LEU A 178 -21.07 -30.24 0.48
CA LEU A 178 -20.95 -29.50 1.74
C LEU A 178 -22.33 -29.14 2.32
N LYS A 179 -23.33 -28.84 1.47
CA LYS A 179 -24.71 -28.62 1.92
C LYS A 179 -25.30 -29.89 2.52
N CYS A 180 -25.12 -31.05 1.85
CA CYS A 180 -25.53 -32.34 2.41
C CYS A 180 -24.86 -32.67 3.75
N LEU A 181 -23.59 -32.30 3.95
CA LEU A 181 -22.94 -32.48 5.25
C LEU A 181 -23.59 -31.64 6.33
N LEU A 182 -23.97 -30.36 6.05
CA LEU A 182 -24.70 -29.53 7.00
C LEU A 182 -26.06 -30.13 7.37
N SER A 183 -26.81 -30.61 6.38
CA SER A 183 -28.09 -31.28 6.61
C SER A 183 -27.94 -32.59 7.40
N LEU A 184 -26.87 -33.35 7.12
CA LEU A 184 -26.54 -34.56 7.86
C LEU A 184 -26.10 -34.26 9.31
N PHE A 185 -25.57 -33.10 9.60
CA PHE A 185 -25.23 -32.63 10.95
C PHE A 185 -26.41 -31.91 11.63
N GLN A 186 -27.57 -31.88 11.01
CA GLN A 186 -28.76 -31.15 11.49
C GLN A 186 -28.47 -29.65 11.75
N GLN A 187 -27.68 -29.07 10.87
CA GLN A 187 -27.20 -27.67 10.93
C GLN A 187 -27.40 -26.96 9.59
N CYS A 188 -28.50 -27.24 8.90
CA CYS A 188 -28.78 -26.68 7.58
C CYS A 188 -28.94 -25.15 7.61
N ASP A 189 -28.63 -24.52 6.45
CA ASP A 189 -28.77 -23.06 6.22
C ASP A 189 -30.05 -22.74 5.41
N CYS A 190 -31.12 -23.52 5.56
CA CYS A 190 -32.37 -23.29 4.86
C CYS A 190 -33.15 -22.14 5.52
N GLU A 191 -33.99 -21.44 4.73
CA GLU A 191 -34.84 -20.33 5.19
C GLU A 191 -36.03 -20.82 6.06
N GLU A 192 -36.31 -22.11 6.07
CA GLU A 192 -37.36 -22.70 6.87
C GLU A 192 -36.98 -22.77 8.35
N GLU A 193 -37.88 -22.37 9.24
CA GLU A 193 -37.69 -22.47 10.69
C GLU A 193 -37.69 -23.95 11.10
N HIS A 194 -36.49 -24.52 11.29
CA HIS A 194 -36.34 -25.84 11.86
C HIS A 194 -36.51 -25.82 13.40
N ILE A 195 -37.13 -26.85 13.95
CA ILE A 195 -37.23 -27.03 15.38
C ILE A 195 -35.83 -27.10 15.99
N LYS A 196 -35.50 -26.20 16.92
CA LYS A 196 -34.23 -26.22 17.62
C LYS A 196 -33.99 -27.55 18.28
N LEU A 197 -32.87 -28.20 17.98
CA LEU A 197 -32.45 -29.46 18.59
C LEU A 197 -32.48 -29.37 20.11
N GLY A 198 -33.12 -30.38 20.75
CA GLY A 198 -33.09 -30.56 22.17
C GLY A 198 -31.68 -30.85 22.71
N ARG A 199 -31.48 -30.68 24.03
CA ARG A 199 -30.15 -30.92 24.65
C ARG A 199 -29.68 -32.38 24.49
N ASP A 200 -30.60 -33.36 24.57
CA ASP A 200 -30.26 -34.79 24.48
C ASP A 200 -29.95 -35.20 23.03
N GLU A 201 -30.66 -34.63 22.08
CA GLU A 201 -30.42 -34.81 20.64
C GLU A 201 -29.05 -34.27 20.22
N ARG A 202 -28.70 -33.07 20.67
CA ARG A 202 -27.37 -32.50 20.47
C ARG A 202 -26.26 -33.34 21.09
N PHE A 203 -26.50 -33.90 22.29
CA PHE A 203 -25.55 -34.76 22.98
C PHE A 203 -25.30 -36.05 22.18
N MET A 204 -26.35 -36.71 21.69
CA MET A 204 -26.25 -37.92 20.87
C MET A 204 -25.51 -37.63 19.56
N LEU A 205 -25.89 -36.57 18.87
CA LEU A 205 -25.27 -36.14 17.62
C LEU A 205 -23.78 -35.83 17.84
N GLY A 206 -23.44 -35.04 18.88
CA GLY A 206 -22.06 -34.70 19.20
C GLY A 206 -21.18 -35.89 19.55
N ARG A 207 -21.74 -36.92 20.24
CA ARG A 207 -21.07 -38.18 20.55
C ARG A 207 -20.75 -38.98 19.29
N THR A 208 -21.71 -39.09 18.36
CA THR A 208 -21.55 -39.79 17.09
C THR A 208 -20.54 -39.10 16.21
N LEU A 209 -20.62 -37.77 16.04
CA LEU A 209 -19.70 -36.99 15.23
C LEU A 209 -18.28 -36.91 15.79
N ALA A 210 -18.10 -37.10 17.12
CA ALA A 210 -16.76 -37.16 17.70
C ALA A 210 -15.84 -38.22 17.03
N THR A 211 -16.43 -39.32 16.59
CA THR A 211 -15.73 -40.39 15.86
C THR A 211 -15.22 -39.93 14.51
N PHE A 212 -15.95 -39.06 13.82
CA PHE A 212 -15.62 -38.61 12.46
C PHE A 212 -14.84 -37.29 12.46
N LEU A 213 -14.78 -36.56 13.58
CA LEU A 213 -14.17 -35.21 13.68
C LEU A 213 -12.74 -35.12 13.12
N PRO A 214 -11.82 -36.13 13.34
CA PRO A 214 -10.49 -36.06 12.75
C PRO A 214 -10.48 -36.07 11.21
N GLY A 215 -11.34 -36.95 10.61
CA GLY A 215 -11.52 -37.04 9.16
C GLY A 215 -12.15 -35.78 8.57
N ILE A 216 -13.18 -35.24 9.23
CA ILE A 216 -13.86 -34.00 8.86
C ILE A 216 -12.87 -32.84 8.90
N SER A 217 -12.12 -32.68 9.99
CA SER A 217 -11.18 -31.59 10.15
C SER A 217 -10.02 -31.65 9.14
N ARG A 218 -9.52 -32.84 8.83
CA ARG A 218 -8.47 -33.03 7.81
C ARG A 218 -8.96 -32.65 6.42
N ALA A 219 -10.05 -33.25 5.95
CA ALA A 219 -10.57 -33.01 4.62
C ALA A 219 -11.01 -31.56 4.41
N LEU A 220 -11.77 -30.98 5.35
CA LEU A 220 -12.22 -29.60 5.24
C LEU A 220 -11.05 -28.60 5.33
N SER A 221 -10.01 -28.86 6.13
CA SER A 221 -8.84 -27.99 6.16
C SER A 221 -8.11 -27.97 4.80
N LEU A 222 -8.09 -29.07 4.07
CA LEU A 222 -7.53 -29.12 2.70
C LEU A 222 -8.40 -28.34 1.71
N VAL A 223 -9.72 -28.48 1.80
CA VAL A 223 -10.66 -27.70 0.97
C VAL A 223 -10.53 -26.21 1.26
N ILE A 224 -10.47 -25.78 2.52
CA ILE A 224 -10.37 -24.36 2.91
C ILE A 224 -9.02 -23.77 2.47
N SER A 225 -7.92 -24.55 2.57
CA SER A 225 -6.59 -24.13 2.14
C SER A 225 -6.27 -24.40 0.66
N GLY A 226 -7.26 -24.78 -0.12
CA GLY A 226 -7.13 -25.05 -1.55
C GLY A 226 -6.84 -23.81 -2.41
N ASP A 227 -6.67 -24.02 -3.72
CA ASP A 227 -6.39 -22.94 -4.66
C ASP A 227 -7.57 -21.93 -4.71
N LEU A 228 -7.26 -20.63 -4.84
CA LEU A 228 -8.23 -19.55 -5.05
C LEU A 228 -9.15 -19.77 -6.25
N ARG A 229 -8.74 -20.61 -7.21
CA ARG A 229 -9.54 -21.04 -8.37
C ARG A 229 -10.78 -21.84 -7.98
N GLN A 230 -10.79 -22.44 -6.79
CA GLN A 230 -11.91 -23.22 -6.27
C GLN A 230 -13.18 -22.38 -6.05
N GLY A 231 -13.01 -21.08 -5.79
CA GLY A 231 -14.08 -20.10 -5.61
C GLY A 231 -14.52 -19.94 -4.14
N HIS A 232 -14.82 -18.71 -3.77
CA HIS A 232 -15.15 -18.31 -2.40
C HIS A 232 -16.35 -19.08 -1.78
N ALA A 233 -17.34 -19.46 -2.58
CA ALA A 233 -18.55 -20.13 -2.06
C ALA A 233 -18.25 -21.51 -1.46
N VAL A 234 -17.30 -22.26 -2.04
CA VAL A 234 -16.86 -23.55 -1.52
C VAL A 234 -16.13 -23.36 -0.20
N THR A 235 -15.22 -22.39 -0.14
CA THR A 235 -14.45 -22.06 1.08
C THR A 235 -15.36 -21.64 2.21
N VAL A 236 -16.33 -20.75 1.97
CA VAL A 236 -17.32 -20.29 2.97
C VAL A 236 -18.11 -21.47 3.52
N LYS A 237 -18.66 -22.34 2.63
CA LYS A 237 -19.43 -23.50 3.08
C LYS A 237 -18.58 -24.52 3.83
N ALA A 238 -17.33 -24.76 3.37
CA ALA A 238 -16.42 -25.68 4.06
C ALA A 238 -16.08 -25.18 5.48
N MET A 239 -15.84 -23.88 5.66
CA MET A 239 -15.65 -23.27 6.99
C MET A 239 -16.87 -23.49 7.84
N ARG A 240 -18.06 -23.23 7.30
CA ARG A 240 -19.34 -23.37 8.01
C ARG A 240 -19.57 -24.80 8.48
N VAL A 241 -19.37 -25.80 7.62
CA VAL A 241 -19.44 -27.23 7.99
C VAL A 241 -18.46 -27.53 9.12
N TRP A 242 -17.23 -27.03 9.03
CA TRP A 242 -16.19 -27.32 10.00
C TRP A 242 -16.51 -26.79 11.39
N TYR A 243 -16.81 -25.48 11.53
CA TYR A 243 -17.05 -24.93 12.87
C TYR A 243 -18.38 -25.41 13.48
N LYS A 244 -19.40 -25.70 12.67
CA LYS A 244 -20.63 -26.31 13.14
C LYS A 244 -20.39 -27.74 13.66
N ALA A 245 -19.58 -28.53 12.96
CA ALA A 245 -19.18 -29.87 13.42
C ALA A 245 -18.38 -29.80 14.73
N VAL A 246 -17.41 -28.88 14.81
CA VAL A 246 -16.62 -28.65 16.04
C VAL A 246 -17.53 -28.22 17.19
N GLY A 247 -18.47 -27.32 16.94
CA GLY A 247 -19.42 -26.87 17.95
C GLY A 247 -20.33 -27.97 18.49
N LEU A 248 -20.80 -28.89 17.63
CA LEU A 248 -21.59 -30.05 18.08
C LEU A 248 -20.80 -31.02 18.96
N VAL A 249 -19.48 -31.17 18.67
CA VAL A 249 -18.65 -32.13 19.41
C VAL A 249 -18.02 -31.53 20.66
N MET A 250 -17.61 -30.26 20.60
CA MET A 250 -16.80 -29.59 21.61
C MET A 250 -17.55 -28.49 22.38
N ALA A 251 -18.87 -28.33 22.22
CA ALA A 251 -19.62 -27.35 22.98
C ALA A 251 -19.49 -27.56 24.50
N ASP A 252 -19.21 -26.51 25.24
CA ASP A 252 -18.96 -26.55 26.68
C ASP A 252 -20.16 -27.15 27.46
N GLU A 253 -21.38 -26.84 27.06
CA GLU A 253 -22.62 -27.41 27.60
C GLU A 253 -22.69 -28.93 27.46
N GLN A 254 -22.10 -29.47 26.40
CA GLN A 254 -22.11 -30.88 26.04
C GLN A 254 -21.13 -31.70 26.89
N LEU A 255 -20.00 -31.09 27.20
CA LEU A 255 -18.87 -31.73 27.89
C LEU A 255 -19.06 -31.76 29.43
N GLN A 256 -19.99 -30.98 29.96
CA GLN A 256 -20.37 -30.99 31.39
C GLN A 256 -21.24 -32.18 31.78
N LYS A 257 -21.91 -32.81 30.81
CA LYS A 257 -22.67 -34.07 31.08
C LYS A 257 -21.70 -35.23 31.21
N ALA A 258 -21.68 -35.87 32.36
CA ALA A 258 -20.98 -37.14 32.53
C ALA A 258 -21.45 -38.14 31.46
N ASP A 259 -20.54 -38.69 30.69
CA ASP A 259 -20.83 -39.73 29.70
C ASP A 259 -21.14 -41.05 30.48
N ASN A 260 -22.38 -41.16 31.01
CA ASN A 260 -22.88 -42.38 31.62
C ASN A 260 -22.97 -43.42 30.50
N GLY A 261 -21.89 -44.18 30.34
CA GLY A 261 -21.69 -45.07 29.23
C GLY A 261 -22.86 -46.04 29.06
N VAL A 262 -23.37 -46.10 27.83
CA VAL A 262 -24.13 -47.30 27.39
C VAL A 262 -23.21 -48.50 27.62
N ALA A 263 -23.71 -49.46 28.41
CA ALA A 263 -22.98 -50.68 28.75
C ALA A 263 -22.40 -51.30 27.46
N ALA A 264 -21.09 -51.45 27.41
CA ALA A 264 -20.36 -51.93 26.22
C ALA A 264 -20.64 -53.40 25.83
N GLY A 265 -21.61 -54.03 26.50
CA GLY A 265 -21.88 -55.47 26.35
C GLY A 265 -22.61 -55.89 25.09
N ASP A 266 -23.42 -55.02 24.48
CA ASP A 266 -24.32 -55.39 23.37
C ASP A 266 -23.85 -54.92 21.96
N LEU A 267 -22.78 -54.14 21.80
CA LEU A 267 -22.42 -53.50 20.53
C LEU A 267 -21.29 -54.20 19.76
N GLY A 268 -20.67 -55.27 20.30
CA GLY A 268 -19.61 -56.00 19.64
C GLY A 268 -18.47 -55.07 19.14
N ARG A 269 -17.93 -55.32 17.94
CA ARG A 269 -16.84 -54.49 17.32
C ARG A 269 -17.23 -53.04 17.06
N VAL A 270 -18.51 -52.70 16.95
CA VAL A 270 -19.01 -51.32 16.73
C VAL A 270 -18.82 -50.47 17.98
N GLY A 271 -18.86 -51.07 19.18
CA GLY A 271 -18.62 -50.39 20.45
C GLY A 271 -17.19 -49.82 20.56
N GLU A 272 -16.22 -50.43 19.87
CA GLU A 272 -14.81 -49.92 19.82
C GLU A 272 -14.65 -48.64 18.99
N LEU A 273 -15.61 -48.36 18.11
CA LEU A 273 -15.58 -47.13 17.27
C LEU A 273 -16.16 -45.92 18.01
N VAL A 274 -16.88 -46.11 19.10
CA VAL A 274 -17.53 -45.02 19.83
C VAL A 274 -16.48 -44.28 20.68
N VAL A 275 -16.26 -43.03 20.37
CA VAL A 275 -15.31 -42.16 21.12
C VAL A 275 -15.95 -41.71 22.43
N LYS A 276 -15.26 -41.95 23.56
CA LYS A 276 -15.60 -41.39 24.86
C LYS A 276 -14.97 -40.01 25.03
N ARG A 277 -15.77 -38.97 25.16
CA ARG A 277 -15.33 -37.59 25.31
C ARG A 277 -14.82 -37.31 26.74
N THR A 278 -13.70 -37.95 27.09
CA THR A 278 -13.01 -37.73 28.38
C THR A 278 -12.26 -36.41 28.43
N PRO A 279 -12.00 -35.84 29.61
CA PRO A 279 -11.20 -34.58 29.68
C PRO A 279 -9.82 -34.68 29.00
N SER A 280 -9.15 -35.84 29.05
CA SER A 280 -7.89 -36.07 28.34
C SER A 280 -8.08 -36.08 26.82
N TRP A 281 -9.15 -36.71 26.33
CA TRP A 281 -9.49 -36.69 24.91
C TRP A 281 -9.82 -35.26 24.45
N CYS A 282 -10.57 -34.49 25.23
CA CYS A 282 -10.89 -33.08 24.93
C CYS A 282 -9.60 -32.25 24.83
N LYS A 283 -8.67 -32.39 25.76
CA LYS A 283 -7.39 -31.67 25.73
C LYS A 283 -6.56 -31.99 24.46
N THR A 284 -6.42 -33.28 24.16
CA THR A 284 -5.67 -33.73 22.97
C THR A 284 -6.36 -33.29 21.68
N THR A 285 -7.68 -33.32 21.64
CA THR A 285 -8.46 -32.87 20.48
C THR A 285 -8.35 -31.36 20.31
N SER A 286 -8.43 -30.58 21.38
CA SER A 286 -8.23 -29.12 21.35
C SER A 286 -6.87 -28.73 20.77
N GLN A 287 -5.77 -29.41 21.17
CA GLN A 287 -4.42 -29.18 20.61
C GLN A 287 -4.37 -29.44 19.13
N ARG A 288 -4.98 -30.54 18.65
CA ARG A 288 -5.03 -30.87 17.21
C ARG A 288 -5.90 -29.90 16.42
N LEU A 289 -7.04 -29.50 16.97
CA LEU A 289 -7.91 -28.49 16.39
C LEU A 289 -7.21 -27.12 16.30
N GLY A 290 -6.35 -26.79 17.29
CA GLY A 290 -5.54 -25.57 17.28
C GLY A 290 -4.63 -25.47 16.05
N LEU A 291 -3.99 -26.57 15.65
CA LEU A 291 -3.14 -26.62 14.44
C LEU A 291 -3.97 -26.42 13.15
N VAL A 292 -5.16 -27.05 13.10
CA VAL A 292 -6.08 -26.88 11.97
C VAL A 292 -6.60 -25.46 11.89
N LEU A 293 -6.97 -24.89 13.03
CA LEU A 293 -7.46 -23.52 13.14
C LEU A 293 -6.42 -22.49 12.71
N GLN A 294 -5.16 -22.63 13.15
CA GLN A 294 -4.06 -21.77 12.70
C GLN A 294 -3.89 -21.80 11.17
N LYS A 295 -4.01 -22.98 10.58
CA LYS A 295 -3.97 -23.13 9.11
C LYS A 295 -5.16 -22.43 8.46
N ILE A 296 -6.37 -22.58 8.97
CA ILE A 296 -7.58 -21.92 8.47
C ILE A 296 -7.42 -20.41 8.54
N ILE A 297 -7.07 -19.88 9.72
CA ILE A 297 -6.87 -18.43 9.90
C ILE A 297 -5.81 -17.89 8.94
N SER A 298 -4.67 -18.59 8.78
CA SER A 298 -3.59 -18.12 7.89
C SER A 298 -4.01 -18.03 6.42
N CYS A 299 -4.93 -18.90 5.96
CA CYS A 299 -5.41 -18.90 4.57
C CYS A 299 -6.58 -17.94 4.34
N THR A 300 -7.38 -17.64 5.38
CA THR A 300 -8.66 -16.94 5.21
C THR A 300 -8.65 -15.49 5.73
N SER A 301 -7.75 -15.14 6.64
CA SER A 301 -7.67 -13.80 7.23
C SER A 301 -7.39 -12.69 6.21
N ALA A 302 -6.56 -12.96 5.21
CA ALA A 302 -6.22 -12.04 4.12
C ALA A 302 -6.84 -12.46 2.77
N HIS A 303 -7.90 -13.26 2.80
CA HIS A 303 -8.53 -13.74 1.56
C HIS A 303 -9.14 -12.57 0.77
N PRO A 304 -8.91 -12.49 -0.57
CA PRO A 304 -9.36 -11.35 -1.38
C PRO A 304 -10.88 -11.15 -1.37
N HIS A 305 -11.66 -12.23 -1.21
CA HIS A 305 -13.12 -12.12 -1.19
C HIS A 305 -13.66 -11.91 0.22
N TRP A 306 -14.37 -10.80 0.45
CA TRP A 306 -14.90 -10.38 1.74
C TRP A 306 -15.83 -11.40 2.43
N ARG A 307 -16.61 -12.20 1.68
CA ARG A 307 -17.50 -13.23 2.26
C ARG A 307 -16.73 -14.33 3.00
N VAL A 308 -15.49 -14.62 2.57
CA VAL A 308 -14.63 -15.58 3.29
C VAL A 308 -14.16 -14.98 4.62
N ARG A 309 -13.78 -13.70 4.60
CA ARG A 309 -13.40 -12.97 5.82
C ARG A 309 -14.58 -12.82 6.78
N LEU A 310 -15.79 -12.56 6.26
CA LEU A 310 -17.03 -12.54 7.06
C LEU A 310 -17.32 -13.89 7.71
N GLU A 311 -17.15 -14.99 6.98
CA GLU A 311 -17.34 -16.33 7.54
C GLU A 311 -16.29 -16.67 8.60
N LEU A 312 -15.04 -16.16 8.46
CA LEU A 312 -14.01 -16.27 9.50
C LEU A 312 -14.44 -15.57 10.81
N VAL A 313 -15.01 -14.37 10.71
CA VAL A 313 -15.60 -13.67 11.86
C VAL A 313 -16.70 -14.51 12.50
N SER A 314 -17.59 -15.08 11.70
CA SER A 314 -18.67 -15.93 12.18
C SER A 314 -18.17 -17.22 12.85
N LEU A 315 -17.14 -17.85 12.27
CA LEU A 315 -16.44 -19.01 12.84
C LEU A 315 -15.83 -18.67 14.20
N SER A 316 -15.06 -17.59 14.26
CA SER A 316 -14.37 -17.17 15.48
C SER A 316 -15.36 -16.82 16.60
N HIS A 317 -16.39 -16.06 16.27
CA HIS A 317 -17.46 -15.73 17.21
C HIS A 317 -18.20 -16.97 17.72
N PHE A 318 -18.56 -17.90 16.82
CA PHE A 318 -19.27 -19.13 17.18
C PHE A 318 -18.45 -20.00 18.13
N LEU A 319 -17.16 -20.23 17.86
CA LEU A 319 -16.30 -21.04 18.71
C LEU A 319 -16.02 -20.37 20.06
N LEU A 320 -15.81 -19.07 20.11
CA LEU A 320 -15.63 -18.33 21.36
C LEU A 320 -16.88 -18.32 22.22
N SER A 321 -18.07 -18.36 21.61
CA SER A 321 -19.36 -18.37 22.30
C SER A 321 -19.74 -19.75 22.81
N GLN A 322 -19.46 -20.83 22.04
CA GLN A 322 -19.97 -22.17 22.33
C GLN A 322 -18.94 -23.12 22.95
N CYS A 323 -17.63 -22.90 22.67
CA CYS A 323 -16.57 -23.86 22.96
C CYS A 323 -15.40 -23.26 23.76
N ARG A 324 -15.58 -22.11 24.43
CA ARG A 324 -14.49 -21.34 25.05
C ARG A 324 -13.62 -22.15 26.01
N GLN A 325 -14.22 -22.99 26.86
CA GLN A 325 -13.51 -23.81 27.85
C GLN A 325 -12.84 -25.03 27.21
N SER A 326 -13.56 -25.67 26.29
CA SER A 326 -13.11 -26.92 25.64
C SER A 326 -11.98 -26.71 24.63
N VAL A 327 -11.89 -25.52 23.99
CA VAL A 327 -10.82 -25.15 23.05
C VAL A 327 -9.95 -24.01 23.58
N GLY A 328 -9.66 -24.00 24.87
CA GLY A 328 -8.96 -22.93 25.55
C GLY A 328 -7.64 -22.50 24.90
N GLU A 329 -6.85 -23.44 24.36
CA GLU A 329 -5.61 -23.14 23.61
C GLU A 329 -5.84 -22.42 22.28
N CYS A 330 -7.08 -22.42 21.75
CA CYS A 330 -7.43 -21.74 20.49
C CYS A 330 -8.00 -20.33 20.70
N VAL A 331 -8.26 -19.92 21.95
CA VAL A 331 -8.89 -18.62 22.25
C VAL A 331 -8.03 -17.45 21.75
N GLY A 332 -6.71 -17.50 21.96
CA GLY A 332 -5.79 -16.47 21.46
C GLY A 332 -5.88 -16.26 19.93
N PRO A 333 -5.63 -17.30 19.13
CA PRO A 333 -5.77 -17.20 17.66
C PRO A 333 -7.15 -16.79 17.16
N LEU A 334 -8.24 -17.20 17.84
CA LEU A 334 -9.60 -16.79 17.48
C LEU A 334 -9.86 -15.31 17.76
N LEU A 335 -9.37 -14.81 18.90
CA LEU A 335 -9.42 -13.38 19.21
C LEU A 335 -8.59 -12.56 18.23
N GLU A 336 -7.38 -13.01 17.86
CA GLU A 336 -6.56 -12.37 16.86
C GLU A 336 -7.28 -12.28 15.50
N ALA A 337 -7.97 -13.32 15.09
CA ALA A 337 -8.73 -13.35 13.86
C ALA A 337 -9.90 -12.33 13.88
N LEU A 338 -10.62 -12.21 15.01
CA LEU A 338 -11.67 -11.21 15.19
C LEU A 338 -11.08 -9.81 15.19
N VAL A 339 -10.07 -9.58 16.01
CA VAL A 339 -9.44 -8.26 16.16
C VAL A 339 -8.86 -7.78 14.83
N GLY A 340 -8.27 -8.67 14.03
CA GLY A 340 -7.75 -8.36 12.70
C GLY A 340 -8.83 -7.90 11.70
N ALA A 341 -10.08 -8.29 11.91
CA ALA A 341 -11.21 -7.92 11.05
C ALA A 341 -11.90 -6.59 11.47
N VAL A 342 -11.53 -5.98 12.59
CA VAL A 342 -12.10 -4.70 13.07
C VAL A 342 -11.89 -3.57 12.06
N ASN A 343 -10.78 -3.62 11.31
CA ASN A 343 -10.41 -2.62 10.31
C ASN A 343 -10.57 -3.12 8.86
N ASP A 344 -11.44 -4.11 8.65
CA ASP A 344 -11.69 -4.63 7.30
C ASP A 344 -12.19 -3.51 6.37
N GLU A 345 -11.81 -3.58 5.09
CA GLU A 345 -12.25 -2.62 4.05
C GLU A 345 -13.77 -2.71 3.80
N GLU A 346 -14.36 -3.91 4.05
CA GLU A 346 -15.78 -4.17 3.79
C GLU A 346 -16.65 -3.83 5.00
N PRO A 347 -17.66 -2.95 4.87
CA PRO A 347 -18.50 -2.52 5.98
C PRO A 347 -19.25 -3.65 6.68
N GLU A 348 -19.71 -4.67 5.93
CA GLU A 348 -20.43 -5.83 6.51
C GLU A 348 -19.54 -6.65 7.45
N VAL A 349 -18.26 -6.86 7.05
CA VAL A 349 -17.28 -7.58 7.87
C VAL A 349 -16.99 -6.78 9.15
N LYS A 350 -16.76 -5.47 9.00
CA LYS A 350 -16.50 -4.55 10.11
C LYS A 350 -17.65 -4.53 11.12
N HIS A 351 -18.89 -4.36 10.63
CA HIS A 351 -20.08 -4.33 11.48
C HIS A 351 -20.29 -5.65 12.23
N ARG A 352 -20.20 -6.79 11.53
CA ARG A 352 -20.37 -8.11 12.15
C ARG A 352 -19.27 -8.41 13.17
N CYS A 353 -18.04 -7.97 12.88
CA CYS A 353 -16.91 -8.12 13.79
C CYS A 353 -17.10 -7.33 15.09
N ASN A 354 -17.50 -6.07 15.00
CA ASN A 354 -17.76 -5.24 16.18
C ASN A 354 -18.87 -5.83 17.04
N ALA A 355 -19.98 -6.27 16.46
CA ALA A 355 -21.05 -6.95 17.19
C ALA A 355 -20.55 -8.22 17.89
N ALA A 356 -19.73 -9.05 17.21
CA ALA A 356 -19.17 -10.27 17.78
C ALA A 356 -18.24 -9.98 18.97
N LEU A 357 -17.40 -8.94 18.88
CA LEU A 357 -16.51 -8.53 19.96
C LEU A 357 -17.26 -8.01 21.18
N ASP A 358 -18.35 -7.25 20.97
CA ASP A 358 -19.20 -6.76 22.05
C ASP A 358 -19.88 -7.92 22.79
N GLU A 359 -20.40 -8.91 22.05
CA GLU A 359 -20.97 -10.13 22.65
C GLU A 359 -19.92 -10.93 23.45
N VAL A 360 -18.73 -11.13 22.90
CA VAL A 360 -17.62 -11.86 23.59
C VAL A 360 -17.15 -11.10 24.82
N ALA A 361 -17.08 -9.77 24.77
CA ALA A 361 -16.70 -8.94 25.92
C ALA A 361 -17.74 -9.02 27.05
N GLN A 362 -19.05 -9.02 26.73
CA GLN A 362 -20.13 -9.18 27.71
C GLN A 362 -20.09 -10.57 28.38
N MET A 363 -19.79 -11.64 27.62
CA MET A 363 -19.65 -12.99 28.17
C MET A 363 -18.47 -13.13 29.15
N GLY A 364 -17.37 -12.35 28.91
CA GLY A 364 -16.18 -12.37 29.76
C GLY A 364 -16.40 -11.75 31.13
N GLN A 365 -17.30 -10.78 31.26
CA GLN A 365 -17.62 -10.11 32.55
C GLN A 365 -18.32 -11.00 33.56
N THR A 366 -18.94 -12.07 33.14
CA THR A 366 -19.79 -12.92 34.01
C THR A 366 -19.04 -14.09 34.69
N ASN A 367 -17.88 -14.51 34.22
CA ASN A 367 -17.26 -15.78 34.63
C ASN A 367 -15.77 -15.83 34.95
N ASP A 368 -14.94 -14.81 34.61
CA ASP A 368 -13.48 -14.91 34.76
C ASP A 368 -12.87 -13.81 35.64
N ARG A 369 -11.86 -14.23 36.43
CA ARG A 369 -11.04 -13.39 37.33
C ARG A 369 -10.05 -12.45 36.63
N GLN A 370 -9.86 -12.56 35.30
CA GLN A 370 -9.04 -11.66 34.52
C GLN A 370 -9.95 -10.74 33.71
N ASP A 371 -9.73 -9.42 33.81
CA ASP A 371 -10.43 -8.44 32.98
C ASP A 371 -10.05 -8.68 31.50
N PHE A 372 -11.04 -8.63 30.60
CA PHE A 372 -10.82 -8.74 29.14
C PHE A 372 -9.74 -7.76 28.66
N THR A 373 -9.63 -6.61 29.31
CA THR A 373 -8.62 -5.59 29.06
C THR A 373 -7.20 -6.12 29.31
N ASP A 374 -6.98 -6.90 30.37
CA ASP A 374 -5.66 -7.45 30.70
C ASP A 374 -5.22 -8.47 29.64
N ILE A 375 -6.15 -9.31 29.17
CA ILE A 375 -5.87 -10.28 28.10
C ILE A 375 -5.48 -9.56 26.80
N ILE A 376 -6.19 -8.49 26.43
CA ILE A 376 -5.88 -7.70 25.23
C ILE A 376 -4.53 -7.00 25.40
N SER A 377 -4.22 -6.47 26.57
CA SER A 377 -2.93 -5.80 26.86
C SER A 377 -1.75 -6.78 26.77
N GLU A 378 -1.88 -7.99 27.31
CA GLU A 378 -0.86 -9.05 27.20
C GLU A 378 -0.66 -9.50 25.76
N ASN A 379 -1.76 -9.66 24.99
CA ASN A 379 -1.68 -10.01 23.58
C ASN A 379 -1.03 -8.90 22.76
N LEU A 380 -1.34 -7.63 23.02
CA LEU A 380 -0.70 -6.48 22.39
C LEU A 380 0.82 -6.46 22.67
N HIS A 381 1.23 -6.73 23.91
CA HIS A 381 2.64 -6.82 24.29
C HIS A 381 3.37 -7.97 23.57
N SER A 382 2.76 -9.14 23.51
CA SER A 382 3.27 -10.32 22.81
C SER A 382 3.42 -10.04 21.31
N LEU A 383 2.39 -9.43 20.72
CA LEU A 383 2.39 -9.04 19.30
C LEU A 383 3.47 -8.00 19.01
N ALA A 384 3.60 -6.95 19.83
CA ALA A 384 4.65 -5.94 19.69
C ALA A 384 6.05 -6.56 19.76
N SER A 385 6.26 -7.56 20.63
CA SER A 385 7.52 -8.27 20.76
C SER A 385 7.87 -9.12 19.52
N SER A 386 6.87 -9.71 18.86
CA SER A 386 7.05 -10.56 17.68
C SER A 386 6.99 -9.78 16.36
N LEU A 387 6.44 -8.56 16.36
CA LEU A 387 6.18 -7.74 15.17
C LEU A 387 7.41 -7.56 14.26
N PRO A 388 8.60 -7.19 14.75
CA PRO A 388 9.77 -7.02 13.88
C PRO A 388 10.18 -8.29 13.15
N ARG A 389 10.05 -9.44 13.81
CA ARG A 389 10.31 -10.74 13.19
C ARG A 389 9.28 -11.07 12.13
N LEU A 390 7.99 -10.89 12.43
CA LEU A 390 6.90 -11.16 11.50
C LEU A 390 7.00 -10.27 10.25
N MET A 391 7.36 -9.00 10.41
CA MET A 391 7.55 -8.07 9.30
C MET A 391 8.73 -8.42 8.39
N ARG A 392 9.74 -9.16 8.90
CA ARG A 392 10.90 -9.61 8.10
C ARG A 392 10.65 -10.93 7.37
N THR A 393 9.84 -11.81 7.94
CA THR A 393 9.72 -13.22 7.48
C THR A 393 8.43 -13.52 6.74
N SER A 394 7.39 -12.69 6.86
CA SER A 394 6.08 -12.93 6.26
C SER A 394 5.93 -12.20 4.92
N ASP A 395 4.97 -12.66 4.11
CA ASP A 395 4.50 -11.95 2.91
C ASP A 395 3.69 -10.69 3.27
N ASP A 396 3.49 -9.80 2.31
CA ASP A 396 2.85 -8.50 2.56
C ASP A 396 1.38 -8.63 3.01
N GLN A 397 0.66 -9.64 2.54
CA GLN A 397 -0.72 -9.91 2.99
C GLN A 397 -0.75 -10.28 4.49
N ARG A 398 0.16 -11.13 4.91
CA ARG A 398 0.29 -11.51 6.32
C ARG A 398 0.74 -10.35 7.20
N LYS A 399 1.66 -9.51 6.70
CA LYS A 399 2.09 -8.29 7.40
C LYS A 399 0.92 -7.35 7.63
N LEU A 400 0.10 -7.11 6.60
CA LEU A 400 -1.08 -6.26 6.71
C LEU A 400 -2.08 -6.82 7.74
N PHE A 401 -2.30 -8.14 7.73
CA PHE A 401 -3.15 -8.78 8.74
C PHE A 401 -2.64 -8.55 10.17
N VAL A 402 -1.33 -8.77 10.41
CA VAL A 402 -0.71 -8.56 11.72
C VAL A 402 -0.86 -7.11 12.21
N LEU A 403 -0.70 -6.13 11.31
CA LEU A 403 -0.90 -4.71 11.62
C LEU A 403 -2.38 -4.39 11.90
N ASN A 404 -3.31 -5.01 11.19
CA ASN A 404 -4.74 -4.86 11.45
C ASN A 404 -5.12 -5.45 12.83
N VAL A 405 -4.49 -6.55 13.24
CA VAL A 405 -4.64 -7.08 14.61
C VAL A 405 -4.12 -6.06 15.63
N PHE A 406 -2.96 -5.47 15.38
CA PHE A 406 -2.40 -4.43 16.27
C PHE A 406 -3.35 -3.22 16.39
N LEU A 407 -3.84 -2.73 15.26
CA LEU A 407 -4.84 -1.64 15.22
C LEU A 407 -6.12 -2.01 15.94
N GLY A 408 -6.58 -3.25 15.76
CA GLY A 408 -7.78 -3.75 16.43
C GLY A 408 -7.62 -3.76 17.94
N TYR A 409 -6.46 -4.19 18.46
CA TYR A 409 -6.19 -4.12 19.90
C TYR A 409 -6.21 -2.67 20.42
N LEU A 410 -5.63 -1.72 19.69
CA LEU A 410 -5.68 -0.30 20.06
C LEU A 410 -7.10 0.25 20.07
N LYS A 411 -7.93 -0.10 19.08
CA LYS A 411 -9.34 0.34 19.01
C LYS A 411 -10.18 -0.24 20.15
N ILE A 412 -9.96 -1.51 20.49
CA ILE A 412 -10.69 -2.17 21.59
C ILE A 412 -10.29 -1.58 22.95
N LEU A 413 -9.00 -1.35 23.17
CA LEU A 413 -8.49 -0.71 24.38
C LEU A 413 -8.96 0.75 24.48
N GLY A 414 -9.04 1.46 23.34
CA GLY A 414 -9.46 2.85 23.29
C GLY A 414 -8.76 3.70 24.35
N PRO A 415 -9.53 4.38 25.23
CA PRO A 415 -8.96 5.21 26.30
C PRO A 415 -8.02 4.49 27.28
N LYS A 416 -8.14 3.19 27.42
CA LYS A 416 -7.28 2.38 28.31
C LYS A 416 -5.84 2.20 27.76
N VAL A 417 -5.60 2.57 26.49
CA VAL A 417 -4.25 2.60 25.90
C VAL A 417 -3.30 3.46 26.73
N ASP A 418 -3.78 4.57 27.28
CA ASP A 418 -2.98 5.43 28.16
C ASP A 418 -2.42 4.67 29.36
N ALA A 419 -3.26 3.91 30.07
CA ALA A 419 -2.83 3.09 31.19
C ALA A 419 -1.81 2.00 30.77
N VAL A 420 -1.97 1.39 29.60
CA VAL A 420 -1.03 0.38 29.07
C VAL A 420 0.33 1.03 28.76
N LEU A 421 0.35 2.23 28.15
CA LEU A 421 1.57 2.95 27.79
C LEU A 421 2.31 3.51 29.00
N THR A 422 1.65 3.73 30.13
CA THR A 422 2.30 4.12 31.40
C THR A 422 3.27 3.05 31.89
N SER A 423 3.08 1.80 31.50
CA SER A 423 4.05 0.74 31.76
C SER A 423 5.29 0.92 30.86
N ALA A 424 6.45 1.16 31.46
CA ALA A 424 7.72 1.35 30.75
C ALA A 424 8.06 0.15 29.84
N VAL A 425 7.69 -1.06 30.23
CA VAL A 425 7.95 -2.29 29.45
C VAL A 425 7.13 -2.31 28.15
N HIS A 426 5.85 -1.91 28.21
CA HIS A 426 4.99 -1.84 27.03
C HIS A 426 5.44 -0.73 26.08
N LEU A 427 5.70 0.45 26.62
CA LEU A 427 6.18 1.60 25.83
C LEU A 427 7.50 1.29 25.13
N GLU A 428 8.46 0.67 25.83
CA GLU A 428 9.74 0.27 25.25
C GLU A 428 9.57 -0.76 24.13
N ARG A 429 8.72 -1.77 24.33
CA ARG A 429 8.45 -2.79 23.31
C ARG A 429 7.80 -2.23 22.06
N ILE A 430 6.76 -1.43 22.24
CA ILE A 430 6.04 -0.80 21.11
C ILE A 430 6.97 0.17 20.37
N SER A 431 7.70 1.03 21.08
CA SER A 431 8.61 1.99 20.45
C SER A 431 9.73 1.29 19.66
N LYS A 432 10.38 0.27 20.24
CA LYS A 432 11.40 -0.52 19.53
C LYS A 432 10.84 -1.26 18.33
N ALA A 433 9.63 -1.83 18.43
CA ALA A 433 8.99 -2.53 17.34
C ALA A 433 8.73 -1.57 16.16
N LEU A 434 8.19 -0.39 16.41
CA LEU A 434 7.93 0.63 15.37
C LEU A 434 9.23 1.10 14.71
N MET A 435 10.30 1.33 15.48
CA MET A 435 11.60 1.72 14.93
C MET A 435 12.18 0.67 13.98
N GLN A 436 12.09 -0.61 14.35
CA GLN A 436 12.62 -1.70 13.54
C GLN A 436 11.78 -2.03 12.31
N VAL A 437 10.49 -1.74 12.35
CA VAL A 437 9.58 -2.02 11.23
C VAL A 437 9.62 -0.92 10.17
N MET A 438 9.75 0.35 10.59
CA MET A 438 9.74 1.52 9.68
C MET A 438 11.14 1.90 9.17
N GLU A 439 12.04 0.95 9.02
CA GLU A 439 13.36 1.17 8.46
C GLU A 439 13.25 1.48 6.96
N LEU A 440 13.75 2.69 6.59
CA LEU A 440 13.69 3.21 5.22
C LEU A 440 14.80 2.63 4.35
N ASP A 441 14.47 2.29 3.12
CA ASP A 441 15.45 2.05 2.07
C ASP A 441 15.86 3.39 1.44
N VAL A 442 17.12 3.76 1.65
CA VAL A 442 17.67 5.05 1.20
C VAL A 442 18.63 4.90 0.00
N THR A 443 18.66 3.73 -0.63
CA THR A 443 19.67 3.42 -1.65
C THR A 443 19.45 4.16 -2.97
N ASP A 444 18.21 4.43 -3.37
CA ASP A 444 17.87 4.88 -4.74
C ASP A 444 17.35 6.32 -4.86
N VAL A 445 17.73 7.22 -3.95
CA VAL A 445 17.24 8.63 -3.93
C VAL A 445 17.55 9.38 -5.24
N LYS A 446 18.74 9.19 -5.82
CA LYS A 446 19.12 9.87 -7.08
C LYS A 446 18.23 9.45 -8.26
N ILE A 447 17.86 8.18 -8.34
CA ILE A 447 16.95 7.67 -9.39
C ILE A 447 15.57 8.32 -9.24
N ILE A 448 15.13 8.57 -8.00
CA ILE A 448 13.86 9.25 -7.72
C ILE A 448 13.92 10.71 -8.16
N GLU A 449 15.02 11.42 -7.86
CA GLU A 449 15.24 12.81 -8.29
C GLU A 449 15.26 12.94 -9.82
N GLU A 450 15.96 12.06 -10.53
CA GLU A 450 15.98 12.06 -12.00
C GLU A 450 14.59 11.79 -12.61
N ARG A 451 13.82 10.88 -12.04
CA ARG A 451 12.43 10.62 -12.50
C ARG A 451 11.50 11.80 -12.27
N THR A 452 11.67 12.53 -11.18
CA THR A 452 10.87 13.73 -10.89
C THR A 452 11.22 14.89 -11.81
N LEU A 453 12.47 15.04 -12.20
CA LEU A 453 12.90 16.03 -13.19
C LEU A 453 12.25 15.81 -14.56
N THR A 454 12.12 14.56 -15.00
CA THR A 454 11.49 14.24 -16.30
C THR A 454 9.98 14.45 -16.31
N SER A 455 9.31 14.40 -15.15
CA SER A 455 7.86 14.63 -15.06
C SER A 455 7.47 16.10 -14.84
N SER A 456 8.40 16.96 -14.47
CA SER A 456 8.14 18.38 -14.13
C SER A 456 8.22 19.37 -15.31
N THR A 457 8.58 18.92 -16.52
CA THR A 457 8.69 19.79 -17.70
C THR A 457 7.37 20.32 -18.26
N ASP A 458 6.21 19.76 -17.82
CA ASP A 458 4.89 20.13 -18.35
C ASP A 458 3.93 20.81 -17.35
N LEU A 459 4.32 21.06 -16.12
CA LEU A 459 3.43 21.63 -15.11
C LEU A 459 3.96 22.97 -14.58
N ARG A 460 3.44 24.07 -15.13
CA ARG A 460 3.38 25.32 -14.34
C ARG A 460 2.56 25.01 -13.08
N PRO A 461 3.09 25.27 -11.89
CA PRO A 461 2.37 24.97 -10.66
C PRO A 461 1.28 26.02 -10.43
N ASP A 462 0.12 25.85 -11.03
CA ASP A 462 -1.09 26.40 -10.45
C ASP A 462 -1.34 25.66 -9.14
N LEU A 463 -1.06 26.31 -8.00
CA LEU A 463 -1.52 26.12 -6.61
C LEU A 463 -1.85 24.69 -6.10
N HIS A 464 -1.50 23.62 -6.77
CA HIS A 464 -1.75 22.27 -6.33
C HIS A 464 -0.49 21.70 -5.66
N GLN A 465 -0.66 21.22 -4.42
CA GLN A 465 0.38 20.46 -3.73
C GLN A 465 0.94 19.37 -4.65
N ILE A 466 2.25 19.37 -4.80
CA ILE A 466 2.97 18.27 -5.44
C ILE A 466 2.75 17.05 -4.56
N PRO A 467 2.32 15.87 -5.09
CA PRO A 467 2.12 14.70 -4.26
C PRO A 467 3.40 14.36 -3.49
N SER A 468 3.26 14.08 -2.19
CA SER A 468 4.41 13.71 -1.36
C SER A 468 5.12 12.49 -1.94
N GLN A 469 6.45 12.52 -1.93
CA GLN A 469 7.26 11.45 -2.49
C GLN A 469 6.99 10.12 -1.77
N ARG A 470 6.85 9.04 -2.56
CA ARG A 470 6.67 7.69 -2.03
C ARG A 470 7.92 7.27 -1.27
N LYS A 471 7.72 6.82 -0.02
CA LYS A 471 8.78 6.28 0.81
C LYS A 471 8.93 4.78 0.56
N TYR A 472 10.16 4.32 0.46
CA TYR A 472 10.49 2.90 0.31
C TYR A 472 11.01 2.37 1.64
N PHE A 473 10.55 1.17 2.02
CA PHE A 473 10.91 0.53 3.28
C PHE A 473 11.60 -0.81 3.02
N LEU A 474 12.54 -1.20 3.89
CA LEU A 474 13.32 -2.43 3.71
C LEU A 474 12.48 -3.71 3.80
N TYR A 475 11.38 -3.68 4.56
CA TYR A 475 10.67 -4.90 4.91
C TYR A 475 9.29 -5.03 4.25
N PHE A 476 8.84 -4.05 3.49
CA PHE A 476 7.54 -4.09 2.78
C PHE A 476 7.51 -3.10 1.61
N THR A 477 6.66 -3.40 0.63
CA THR A 477 6.49 -2.57 -0.58
C THR A 477 5.05 -2.07 -0.77
N ASP A 478 4.09 -2.65 -0.07
CA ASP A 478 2.66 -2.28 -0.18
C ASP A 478 2.38 -1.00 0.64
N ASP A 479 1.79 0.02 -0.03
CA ASP A 479 1.40 1.29 0.59
C ASP A 479 0.32 1.12 1.67
N LYS A 480 -0.48 0.07 1.62
CA LYS A 480 -1.47 -0.27 2.65
C LYS A 480 -0.81 -0.57 4.00
N ILE A 481 0.37 -1.20 3.98
CA ILE A 481 1.15 -1.50 5.19
C ILE A 481 1.62 -0.19 5.84
N PHE A 482 2.14 0.73 5.05
CA PHE A 482 2.55 2.04 5.57
C PHE A 482 1.35 2.84 6.11
N SER A 483 0.23 2.82 5.40
CA SER A 483 -1.02 3.45 5.88
C SER A 483 -1.49 2.87 7.21
N ALA A 484 -1.43 1.56 7.39
CA ALA A 484 -1.77 0.90 8.66
C ALA A 484 -0.80 1.32 9.80
N LEU A 485 0.51 1.40 9.53
CA LEU A 485 1.51 1.88 10.49
C LEU A 485 1.28 3.34 10.89
N ARG A 486 0.94 4.20 9.93
CA ARG A 486 0.55 5.60 10.21
C ARG A 486 -0.67 5.66 11.12
N THR A 487 -1.69 4.87 10.83
CA THR A 487 -2.91 4.80 11.64
C THR A 487 -2.61 4.30 13.07
N ILE A 488 -1.71 3.31 13.22
CA ILE A 488 -1.23 2.86 14.55
C ILE A 488 -0.62 4.03 15.32
N CYS A 489 0.31 4.76 14.70
CA CYS A 489 0.98 5.91 15.34
C CYS A 489 -0.03 7.01 15.72
N ARG A 490 -0.99 7.31 14.84
CA ARG A 490 -2.08 8.29 15.11
C ARG A 490 -2.96 7.85 16.26
N MET A 491 -3.33 6.59 16.33
CA MET A 491 -4.12 6.06 17.44
C MET A 491 -3.38 6.07 18.77
N LEU A 492 -2.05 5.78 18.75
CA LEU A 492 -1.21 5.93 19.93
C LEU A 492 -1.19 7.39 20.43
N GLY A 493 -1.09 8.36 19.52
CA GLY A 493 -1.15 9.79 19.84
C GLY A 493 -2.51 10.23 20.35
N TYR A 494 -3.60 9.69 19.79
CA TYR A 494 -4.97 10.07 20.15
C TYR A 494 -5.41 9.55 21.53
N TYR A 495 -5.05 8.30 21.84
CA TYR A 495 -5.47 7.65 23.08
C TYR A 495 -4.42 7.69 24.20
N GLY A 496 -3.14 7.81 23.85
CA GLY A 496 -2.03 7.77 24.81
C GLY A 496 -1.67 9.15 25.36
N ASN A 497 -0.82 9.16 26.39
CA ASN A 497 -0.26 10.39 26.94
C ASN A 497 0.77 10.98 25.98
N LEU A 498 0.45 12.17 25.42
CA LEU A 498 1.27 12.81 24.39
C LEU A 498 2.69 13.12 24.90
N TYR A 499 2.84 13.65 26.12
CA TYR A 499 4.16 13.98 26.67
C TYR A 499 5.05 12.75 26.80
N LEU A 500 4.49 11.64 27.32
CA LEU A 500 5.24 10.40 27.49
C LEU A 500 5.71 9.82 26.13
N LEU A 501 4.85 9.89 25.12
CA LEU A 501 5.18 9.44 23.77
C LEU A 501 6.22 10.35 23.10
N VAL A 502 6.04 11.67 23.21
CA VAL A 502 6.97 12.65 22.64
C VAL A 502 8.34 12.52 23.30
N ASP A 503 8.41 12.46 24.64
CA ASP A 503 9.68 12.27 25.35
C ASP A 503 10.40 10.97 24.91
N ARG A 504 9.67 9.85 24.82
CA ARG A 504 10.26 8.58 24.42
C ARG A 504 10.80 8.59 23.00
N PHE A 505 10.05 9.11 22.04
CA PHE A 505 10.50 9.15 20.64
C PHE A 505 11.54 10.25 20.39
N MET A 506 11.52 11.34 21.15
CA MET A 506 12.59 12.34 21.14
C MET A 506 13.90 11.80 21.72
N GLU A 507 13.85 10.99 22.76
CA GLU A 507 15.03 10.27 23.27
C GLU A 507 15.64 9.38 22.17
N LEU A 508 14.83 8.56 21.48
CA LEU A 508 15.28 7.72 20.37
C LEU A 508 15.81 8.55 19.19
N TYR A 509 15.22 9.69 18.90
CA TYR A 509 15.68 10.63 17.88
C TYR A 509 17.06 11.20 18.19
N LYS A 510 17.33 11.56 19.45
CA LYS A 510 18.59 12.15 19.91
C LYS A 510 19.71 11.12 20.04
N GLU A 511 19.42 9.99 20.66
CA GLU A 511 20.42 8.99 21.02
C GLU A 511 20.93 8.15 19.82
N SER A 512 20.06 7.89 18.84
CA SER A 512 20.37 6.94 17.77
C SER A 512 20.33 7.56 16.40
N SER A 513 21.48 7.74 15.76
CA SER A 513 21.56 8.15 14.34
C SER A 513 20.85 7.16 13.39
N VAL A 514 20.77 5.87 13.76
CA VAL A 514 20.10 4.83 12.98
C VAL A 514 18.59 4.99 13.02
N TYR A 515 18.02 5.28 14.20
CA TYR A 515 16.57 5.39 14.38
C TYR A 515 15.99 6.80 14.18
N ARG A 516 16.84 7.79 13.90
CA ARG A 516 16.42 9.20 13.83
C ARG A 516 15.29 9.45 12.84
N LYS A 517 15.37 8.90 11.62
CA LYS A 517 14.35 9.04 10.58
C LYS A 517 13.02 8.36 10.98
N GLN A 518 13.11 7.17 11.54
CA GLN A 518 11.97 6.40 11.99
C GLN A 518 11.27 7.09 13.18
N ALA A 519 12.07 7.60 14.14
CA ALA A 519 11.54 8.36 15.28
C ALA A 519 10.82 9.62 14.83
N ALA A 520 11.37 10.35 13.85
CA ALA A 520 10.69 11.51 13.25
C ALA A 520 9.38 11.12 12.56
N LEU A 521 9.35 10.01 11.80
CA LEU A 521 8.12 9.52 11.18
C LEU A 521 7.02 9.22 12.21
N VAL A 522 7.40 8.55 13.32
CA VAL A 522 6.45 8.25 14.40
C VAL A 522 5.98 9.49 15.10
N LEU A 523 6.90 10.41 15.48
CA LEU A 523 6.56 11.69 16.10
C LEU A 523 5.57 12.50 15.28
N ASN A 524 5.79 12.58 13.96
CA ASN A 524 4.90 13.30 13.06
C ASN A 524 3.48 12.75 13.13
N GLU A 525 3.31 11.44 13.05
CA GLU A 525 1.99 10.82 13.05
C GLU A 525 1.35 10.79 14.46
N VAL A 526 2.14 10.66 15.53
CA VAL A 526 1.65 10.72 16.91
C VAL A 526 1.05 12.11 17.22
N ILE A 527 1.73 13.17 16.84
CA ILE A 527 1.26 14.55 17.08
C ILE A 527 0.00 14.84 16.24
N VAL A 528 -0.01 14.45 14.97
CA VAL A 528 -1.18 14.60 14.09
C VAL A 528 -2.37 13.80 14.65
N GLY A 529 -2.12 12.60 15.18
CA GLY A 529 -3.12 11.77 15.82
C GLY A 529 -3.67 12.37 17.12
N ALA A 530 -2.81 12.99 17.94
CA ALA A 530 -3.23 13.68 19.17
C ALA A 530 -4.19 14.85 18.90
N ALA A 531 -4.08 15.49 17.73
CA ALA A 531 -5.04 16.49 17.24
C ALA A 531 -6.33 15.88 16.68
N GLY A 532 -6.46 14.55 16.63
CA GLY A 532 -7.63 13.85 16.10
C GLY A 532 -7.68 13.74 14.57
N ILE A 533 -6.62 14.13 13.86
CA ILE A 533 -6.61 14.12 12.39
C ILE A 533 -6.37 12.69 11.87
N GLY A 534 -7.32 12.20 11.06
CA GLY A 534 -7.23 10.88 10.43
C GLY A 534 -7.38 9.71 11.41
N VAL A 535 -8.04 9.93 12.55
CA VAL A 535 -8.46 8.89 13.48
C VAL A 535 -9.97 8.69 13.33
N GLU A 536 -10.36 7.51 12.83
CA GLU A 536 -11.77 7.09 12.80
C GLU A 536 -12.18 6.65 14.21
N THR A 537 -12.98 7.45 14.89
CA THR A 537 -13.61 7.07 16.14
C THR A 537 -14.99 6.49 15.85
N ASP A 538 -15.25 5.24 16.24
CA ASP A 538 -16.59 4.68 16.24
C ASP A 538 -17.44 5.43 17.27
N THR A 539 -18.27 6.36 16.78
CA THR A 539 -19.19 7.18 17.59
C THR A 539 -20.25 6.36 18.36
N SER A 540 -20.37 5.06 18.06
CA SER A 540 -21.31 4.14 18.74
C SER A 540 -20.84 3.64 20.12
N ARG A 541 -19.57 3.83 20.48
CA ARG A 541 -19.00 3.41 21.78
C ARG A 541 -18.77 4.56 22.76
N ILE A 542 -19.28 5.76 22.47
CA ILE A 542 -19.22 6.88 23.40
C ILE A 542 -20.24 6.60 24.52
N ASP A 543 -19.72 6.23 25.68
CA ASP A 543 -20.50 6.20 26.91
C ASP A 543 -21.29 7.51 27.08
N SER A 544 -22.53 7.39 27.54
CA SER A 544 -23.53 8.43 27.73
C SER A 544 -23.15 9.57 28.73
N SER A 545 -21.87 9.72 29.04
CA SER A 545 -21.32 10.89 29.72
C SER A 545 -20.81 11.87 28.67
N GLY A 546 -21.69 12.73 28.21
CA GLY A 546 -21.49 13.71 27.14
C GLY A 546 -20.41 14.76 27.41
N THR A 547 -19.15 14.35 27.22
CA THR A 547 -18.04 15.29 27.12
C THR A 547 -17.22 14.89 25.88
N ASN A 548 -17.54 15.50 24.74
CA ASN A 548 -16.63 15.66 23.61
C ASN A 548 -15.46 16.54 24.07
N GLN A 549 -14.54 15.99 24.87
CA GLN A 549 -13.26 16.61 25.12
C GLN A 549 -12.22 15.90 24.26
N SER A 550 -11.63 16.63 23.30
CA SER A 550 -10.29 16.39 22.85
C SER A 550 -9.45 16.15 24.11
N ARG A 551 -8.99 14.92 24.32
CA ARG A 551 -8.30 14.53 25.58
C ARG A 551 -7.00 15.28 25.78
N THR A 552 -6.38 15.72 24.69
CA THR A 552 -5.17 16.54 24.75
C THR A 552 -5.57 18.01 24.80
N ASN A 553 -5.18 18.69 25.85
CA ASN A 553 -5.35 20.12 25.98
C ASN A 553 -4.56 20.79 24.83
N GLN A 554 -5.12 21.83 24.20
CA GLN A 554 -4.47 22.50 23.07
C GLN A 554 -3.12 23.14 23.46
N GLU A 555 -2.97 23.55 24.71
CA GLU A 555 -1.68 24.02 25.23
C GLU A 555 -0.63 22.93 25.35
N ASP A 556 -1.03 21.70 25.72
CA ASP A 556 -0.14 20.56 25.79
C ASP A 556 0.33 20.13 24.39
N LEU A 557 -0.58 20.14 23.41
CA LEU A 557 -0.24 19.89 22.01
C LEU A 557 0.74 20.94 21.49
N LYS A 558 0.50 22.21 21.75
CA LYS A 558 1.36 23.31 21.33
C LYS A 558 2.76 23.22 21.95
N SER A 559 2.85 22.95 23.26
CA SER A 559 4.13 22.75 23.96
C SER A 559 4.93 21.59 23.39
N SER A 560 4.27 20.47 23.11
CA SER A 560 4.89 19.28 22.50
C SER A 560 5.38 19.58 21.08
N VAL A 561 4.57 20.25 20.28
CA VAL A 561 4.93 20.67 18.91
C VAL A 561 6.14 21.59 18.92
N MET A 562 6.15 22.59 19.82
CA MET A 562 7.26 23.54 19.93
C MET A 562 8.57 22.82 20.26
N SER A 563 8.57 21.91 21.23
CA SER A 563 9.76 21.12 21.61
C SER A 563 10.30 20.28 20.45
N VAL A 564 9.41 19.66 19.66
CA VAL A 564 9.83 18.84 18.51
C VAL A 564 10.36 19.71 17.37
N ILE A 565 9.72 20.85 17.09
CA ILE A 565 10.20 21.78 16.06
C ILE A 565 11.58 22.34 16.42
N GLU A 566 11.79 22.78 17.66
CA GLU A 566 13.09 23.28 18.12
C GLU A 566 14.22 22.26 17.90
N GLU A 567 13.93 20.98 18.15
CA GLU A 567 14.91 19.92 17.90
C GLU A 567 15.12 19.66 16.40
N TYR A 568 14.05 19.69 15.59
CA TYR A 568 14.15 19.47 14.15
C TYR A 568 14.98 20.55 13.46
N ILE A 569 14.76 21.83 13.82
CA ILE A 569 15.47 22.96 13.22
C ILE A 569 16.84 23.25 13.88
N SER A 570 17.25 22.46 14.89
CA SER A 570 18.57 22.61 15.47
C SER A 570 19.66 22.46 14.40
N LEU A 571 20.74 23.25 14.50
CA LEU A 571 21.80 23.30 13.47
C LEU A 571 22.34 21.91 13.10
N SER A 572 22.49 21.02 14.08
CA SER A 572 22.99 19.65 13.86
C SER A 572 22.04 18.76 13.07
N ASN A 573 20.74 19.02 13.12
CA ASN A 573 19.71 18.21 12.48
C ASN A 573 19.19 18.82 11.18
N TRP A 574 19.35 20.14 11.00
CA TRP A 574 18.83 20.89 9.85
C TRP A 574 19.85 21.12 8.75
N HIS A 575 21.10 21.49 9.12
CA HIS A 575 22.17 21.73 8.15
C HIS A 575 22.95 20.46 7.80
N LEU A 576 22.24 19.40 7.45
CA LEU A 576 22.83 18.16 6.97
C LEU A 576 23.25 18.34 5.50
N PRO A 577 24.41 17.81 5.08
CA PRO A 577 24.82 17.86 3.68
C PRO A 577 23.90 17.01 2.80
N THR A 578 23.32 17.64 1.79
CA THR A 578 22.37 17.02 0.82
C THR A 578 22.97 16.83 -0.56
N ALA A 579 24.04 17.59 -0.89
CA ALA A 579 24.76 17.50 -2.15
C ALA A 579 26.23 17.16 -1.92
N SER A 580 26.87 16.51 -2.90
CA SER A 580 28.29 16.15 -2.83
C SER A 580 29.22 17.36 -2.80
N GLU A 581 28.77 18.52 -3.29
CA GLU A 581 29.53 19.75 -3.38
C GLU A 581 29.83 20.37 -2.01
N ALA A 582 28.91 20.28 -1.07
CA ALA A 582 29.13 20.71 0.31
C ALA A 582 30.27 19.96 1.02
N LEU A 583 30.76 18.85 0.44
CA LEU A 583 31.83 18.01 0.94
C LEU A 583 33.19 18.43 0.38
N GLU A 584 33.27 18.83 -0.89
CA GLU A 584 34.50 19.25 -1.54
C GLU A 584 34.96 20.59 -0.98
N GLY A 585 34.05 21.54 -0.73
CA GLY A 585 34.37 22.86 -0.14
C GLY A 585 34.91 22.78 1.31
N LYS A 586 34.55 21.72 2.08
CA LYS A 586 35.14 21.49 3.41
C LYS A 586 36.52 20.83 3.37
N LEU A 587 36.82 20.08 2.29
CA LEU A 587 38.14 19.47 2.08
C LEU A 587 39.18 20.51 1.70
N GLU A 588 38.84 21.48 0.84
CA GLU A 588 39.76 22.55 0.39
C GLU A 588 40.07 23.53 1.51
N SER A 589 39.12 23.87 2.38
CA SER A 589 39.37 24.77 3.53
C SER A 589 40.25 24.12 4.62
N THR A 590 40.35 22.77 4.68
CA THR A 590 41.26 22.07 5.59
C THR A 590 42.66 21.85 5.02
N THR A 591 42.80 21.81 3.69
CA THR A 591 44.12 21.66 3.01
C THR A 591 44.86 22.99 2.90
N SER A 592 44.20 24.15 2.86
CA SER A 592 44.84 25.48 2.82
C SER A 592 45.44 25.95 4.15
N LEU A 593 45.14 25.29 5.27
CA LEU A 593 45.68 25.60 6.61
C LEU A 593 46.99 24.86 6.95
N VAL A 594 47.51 24.00 6.08
CA VAL A 594 48.71 23.17 6.34
C VAL A 594 50.00 23.66 5.69
N SER A 595 49.99 24.78 5.00
CA SER A 595 51.19 25.27 4.26
C SER A 595 51.99 26.41 4.92
N SER A 596 51.97 26.57 6.24
CA SER A 596 52.92 27.46 6.91
C SER A 596 53.29 27.02 8.30
N SER A 597 54.20 26.05 8.43
CA SER A 597 55.36 26.07 9.35
C SER A 597 56.13 24.74 9.32
N PRO A 598 57.44 24.77 9.08
CA PRO A 598 58.30 23.58 9.27
C PRO A 598 58.76 23.53 10.73
N GLU A 599 58.41 22.48 11.42
CA GLU A 599 59.10 21.85 12.56
C GLU A 599 58.11 21.28 13.58
N ARG A 600 57.95 19.98 13.50
CA ARG A 600 58.05 19.01 14.57
C ARG A 600 57.31 17.71 14.22
N ASN A 601 58.08 16.65 14.06
CA ASN A 601 57.61 15.29 13.99
C ASN A 601 56.73 14.94 15.22
N CYS A 602 55.43 14.80 14.95
CA CYS A 602 54.57 13.99 15.76
C CYS A 602 53.53 13.39 14.82
N LEU A 603 53.71 12.14 14.42
CA LEU A 603 52.74 11.29 13.76
C LEU A 603 51.59 11.05 14.75
N GLN A 604 50.67 12.02 14.88
CA GLN A 604 49.30 11.73 15.32
C GLN A 604 48.50 11.48 14.04
N LEU A 605 48.16 10.20 13.85
CA LEU A 605 47.12 9.75 12.95
C LEU A 605 45.80 10.46 13.35
N LEU A 606 45.55 11.63 12.75
CA LEU A 606 44.21 12.23 12.75
C LEU A 606 43.28 11.20 12.05
N PRO A 607 42.14 10.83 12.66
CA PRO A 607 41.19 9.96 12.00
C PRO A 607 40.82 10.63 10.67
N ALA A 608 41.07 9.92 9.58
CA ALA A 608 40.62 10.31 8.26
C ALA A 608 39.13 10.68 8.38
N SER A 609 38.78 11.93 8.16
CA SER A 609 37.38 12.35 8.10
C SER A 609 36.79 11.60 6.90
N LYS A 610 36.01 10.55 7.20
CA LYS A 610 35.34 9.76 6.18
C LYS A 610 34.45 10.71 5.41
N SER A 611 34.74 10.92 4.12
CA SER A 611 33.80 11.58 3.21
C SER A 611 32.46 10.86 3.36
N PRO A 612 31.32 11.56 3.58
CA PRO A 612 30.04 10.92 3.71
C PRO A 612 29.76 10.10 2.46
N THR A 613 29.41 8.85 2.69
CA THR A 613 29.05 7.95 1.61
C THR A 613 27.75 8.42 0.95
N LEU A 614 27.52 8.06 -0.33
CA LEU A 614 26.25 8.33 -1.02
C LEU A 614 25.04 7.93 -0.18
N HIS A 615 25.13 6.81 0.53
CA HIS A 615 24.12 6.34 1.46
C HIS A 615 23.83 7.36 2.58
N GLN A 616 24.86 8.03 3.10
CA GLN A 616 24.66 9.04 4.14
C GLN A 616 24.00 10.32 3.60
N LEU A 617 24.35 10.74 2.38
CA LEU A 617 23.69 11.87 1.70
C LEU A 617 22.20 11.56 1.48
N ASN A 618 21.90 10.39 0.93
CA ASN A 618 20.52 9.96 0.73
C ASN A 618 19.74 9.87 2.05
N SER A 619 20.40 9.38 3.11
CA SER A 619 19.84 9.34 4.46
C SER A 619 19.51 10.73 4.99
N ASN A 620 20.39 11.72 4.76
CA ASN A 620 20.19 13.10 5.16
C ASN A 620 19.02 13.75 4.41
N ILE A 621 18.90 13.53 3.11
CA ILE A 621 17.79 14.03 2.28
C ILE A 621 16.45 13.53 2.86
N TRP A 622 16.32 12.22 3.10
CA TRP A 622 15.11 11.68 3.68
C TRP A 622 14.82 12.20 5.09
N GLN A 623 15.84 12.39 5.92
CA GLN A 623 15.66 12.97 7.25
C GLN A 623 15.05 14.37 7.17
N ILE A 624 15.61 15.26 6.32
CA ILE A 624 15.10 16.62 6.14
C ILE A 624 13.67 16.61 5.56
N CYS A 625 13.40 15.76 4.56
CA CYS A 625 12.06 15.64 4.00
C CYS A 625 11.01 15.24 5.07
N ILE A 626 11.34 14.29 5.94
CA ILE A 626 10.46 13.83 7.02
C ILE A 626 10.22 14.94 8.05
N GLN A 627 11.27 15.69 8.39
CA GLN A 627 11.15 16.83 9.30
C GLN A 627 10.24 17.94 8.73
N LEU A 628 10.38 18.25 7.43
CA LEU A 628 9.54 19.22 6.73
C LEU A 628 8.07 18.76 6.67
N GLU A 629 7.83 17.49 6.34
CA GLU A 629 6.48 16.91 6.38
C GLU A 629 5.89 16.99 7.80
N GLY A 630 6.72 16.78 8.82
CA GLY A 630 6.32 16.94 10.22
C GLY A 630 5.87 18.36 10.54
N ILE A 631 6.66 19.37 10.15
CA ILE A 631 6.31 20.79 10.37
C ILE A 631 4.96 21.12 9.71
N GLY A 632 4.75 20.67 8.45
CA GLY A 632 3.45 20.83 7.77
C GLY A 632 2.30 20.15 8.51
N GLY A 633 2.50 18.90 8.95
CA GLY A 633 1.51 18.15 9.74
C GLY A 633 1.20 18.80 11.09
N PHE A 634 2.20 19.35 11.78
CA PHE A 634 2.03 20.05 13.05
C PHE A 634 1.24 21.37 12.87
N ALA A 635 1.50 22.06 11.78
CA ALA A 635 0.72 23.25 11.45
C ALA A 635 -0.76 22.90 11.25
N LEU A 636 -1.06 21.87 10.49
CA LEU A 636 -2.43 21.39 10.29
C LEU A 636 -3.07 20.94 11.62
N ALA A 637 -2.28 20.37 12.55
CA ALA A 637 -2.74 19.93 13.86
C ALA A 637 -3.12 21.09 14.78
N LEU A 638 -2.36 22.18 14.75
CA LEU A 638 -2.60 23.38 15.57
C LEU A 638 -3.54 24.40 14.91
N GLY A 639 -3.71 24.33 13.59
CA GLY A 639 -4.50 25.31 12.84
C GLY A 639 -3.96 26.75 13.03
N THR A 640 -4.86 27.70 13.27
CA THR A 640 -4.51 29.14 13.42
C THR A 640 -3.56 29.45 14.57
N ASP A 641 -3.48 28.60 15.59
CA ASP A 641 -2.56 28.78 16.72
C ASP A 641 -1.09 28.61 16.32
N PHE A 642 -0.84 27.95 15.17
CA PHE A 642 0.51 27.84 14.61
C PHE A 642 1.11 29.18 14.18
N ARG A 643 0.30 30.22 13.99
CA ARG A 643 0.80 31.59 13.64
C ARG A 643 1.88 32.08 14.60
N LEU A 644 1.81 31.72 15.88
CA LEU A 644 2.81 32.09 16.87
C LEU A 644 4.17 31.39 16.64
N LEU A 645 4.18 30.27 15.96
CA LEU A 645 5.39 29.49 15.65
C LEU A 645 6.00 29.84 14.27
N LEU A 646 5.31 30.69 13.47
CA LEU A 646 5.81 31.08 12.14
C LEU A 646 7.15 31.82 12.25
N MET A 647 7.35 32.63 13.27
CA MET A 647 8.61 33.36 13.47
C MET A 647 9.83 32.45 13.59
N THR A 648 9.66 31.25 14.11
CA THR A 648 10.74 30.27 14.29
C THR A 648 10.83 29.26 13.13
N THR A 649 9.72 28.99 12.43
CA THR A 649 9.63 27.91 11.47
C THR A 649 9.70 28.35 10.02
N LEU A 650 9.23 29.55 9.67
CA LEU A 650 9.10 29.95 8.28
C LEU A 650 10.45 30.17 7.61
N TYR A 651 11.42 30.81 8.30
CA TYR A 651 12.76 31.00 7.76
C TYR A 651 13.46 29.67 7.43
N PRO A 652 13.53 28.66 8.32
CA PRO A 652 14.09 27.36 8.00
C PRO A 652 13.38 26.65 6.83
N VAL A 653 12.06 26.74 6.74
CA VAL A 653 11.30 26.14 5.64
C VAL A 653 11.64 26.80 4.31
N LEU A 654 11.73 28.14 4.26
CA LEU A 654 12.17 28.88 3.07
C LEU A 654 13.61 28.53 2.68
N GLU A 655 14.50 28.34 3.65
CA GLU A 655 15.87 27.89 3.40
C GLU A 655 15.89 26.54 2.65
N LYS A 656 15.09 25.58 3.10
CA LYS A 656 15.00 24.28 2.45
C LYS A 656 14.22 24.29 1.12
N ASN A 657 13.35 25.25 0.90
CA ASN A 657 12.71 25.41 -0.41
C ASN A 657 13.72 25.81 -1.51
N GLY A 658 14.79 26.49 -1.13
CA GLY A 658 15.91 26.78 -2.04
C GLY A 658 17.00 25.69 -2.11
N ASP A 659 16.85 24.54 -1.46
CA ASP A 659 17.85 23.47 -1.44
C ASP A 659 18.10 22.93 -2.86
N GLU A 660 19.35 22.52 -3.14
CA GLU A 660 19.75 21.94 -4.43
C GLU A 660 19.10 20.59 -4.71
N SER A 661 18.76 19.85 -3.65
CA SER A 661 17.99 18.61 -3.77
C SER A 661 16.54 18.92 -4.09
N LEU A 662 16.08 18.44 -5.25
CA LEU A 662 14.70 18.60 -5.70
C LEU A 662 13.69 18.03 -4.69
N LEU A 663 14.03 16.88 -4.06
CA LEU A 663 13.16 16.26 -3.05
C LEU A 663 12.98 17.15 -1.82
N VAL A 664 14.07 17.75 -1.34
CA VAL A 664 14.03 18.67 -0.20
C VAL A 664 13.24 19.94 -0.55
N SER A 665 13.52 20.51 -1.72
CA SER A 665 12.81 21.71 -2.20
C SER A 665 11.30 21.47 -2.34
N GLN A 666 10.89 20.35 -2.92
CA GLN A 666 9.48 19.97 -3.04
C GLN A 666 8.81 19.72 -1.68
N ALA A 667 9.50 19.03 -0.75
CA ALA A 667 9.00 18.80 0.59
C ALA A 667 8.79 20.12 1.35
N ALA A 668 9.72 21.07 1.22
CA ALA A 668 9.61 22.40 1.80
C ALA A 668 8.45 23.21 1.20
N PHE A 669 8.25 23.14 -0.11
CA PHE A 669 7.12 23.78 -0.77
C PHE A 669 5.77 23.20 -0.29
N ASN A 670 5.68 21.89 -0.15
CA ASN A 670 4.49 21.26 0.41
C ASN A 670 4.23 21.70 1.87
N ALA A 671 5.29 21.78 2.67
CA ALA A 671 5.18 22.31 4.04
C ALA A 671 4.68 23.77 4.04
N MET A 672 5.16 24.63 3.13
CA MET A 672 4.62 26.00 2.97
C MET A 672 3.13 26.01 2.62
N CYS A 673 2.69 25.11 1.73
CA CYS A 673 1.27 24.99 1.40
C CYS A 673 0.43 24.56 2.60
N ASP A 674 0.95 23.66 3.44
CA ASP A 674 0.26 23.23 4.66
C ASP A 674 0.24 24.34 5.72
N LEU A 675 1.32 25.13 5.84
CA LEU A 675 1.36 26.35 6.66
C LEU A 675 0.30 27.37 6.20
N CYS A 676 0.16 27.56 4.88
CA CYS A 676 -0.89 28.44 4.34
C CYS A 676 -2.28 27.99 4.73
N LYS A 677 -2.59 26.69 4.56
CA LYS A 677 -3.90 26.13 4.93
C LYS A 677 -4.17 26.26 6.42
N ALA A 678 -3.19 25.96 7.27
CA ALA A 678 -3.32 25.99 8.70
C ALA A 678 -3.52 27.41 9.25
N CYS A 679 -2.81 28.38 8.68
CA CYS A 679 -2.80 29.78 9.16
C CYS A 679 -3.74 30.71 8.39
N ASP A 680 -4.64 30.18 7.55
CA ASP A 680 -5.60 30.95 6.72
C ASP A 680 -4.94 31.98 5.79
N TYR A 681 -3.85 31.59 5.13
CA TYR A 681 -3.28 32.34 4.00
C TYR A 681 -3.76 31.73 2.69
N SER A 682 -4.09 32.60 1.71
CA SER A 682 -4.62 32.13 0.41
C SER A 682 -3.54 31.47 -0.47
N SER A 683 -2.27 31.81 -0.25
CA SER A 683 -1.16 31.32 -1.06
C SER A 683 0.19 31.47 -0.33
N PRO A 684 1.24 30.72 -0.75
CA PRO A 684 2.61 30.91 -0.28
C PRO A 684 3.10 32.37 -0.47
N LYS A 685 2.63 33.04 -1.52
CA LYS A 685 2.90 34.45 -1.77
C LYS A 685 2.38 35.36 -0.66
N GLU A 686 1.13 35.18 -0.26
CA GLU A 686 0.54 35.95 0.85
C GLU A 686 1.25 35.63 2.17
N LEU A 687 1.61 34.37 2.41
CA LEU A 687 2.36 33.95 3.60
C LEU A 687 3.69 34.71 3.69
N VAL A 688 4.48 34.76 2.62
CA VAL A 688 5.78 35.45 2.58
C VAL A 688 5.60 36.95 2.75
N ILE A 689 4.67 37.60 2.04
CA ILE A 689 4.48 39.05 2.07
C ILE A 689 4.04 39.52 3.46
N LYS A 690 3.08 38.86 4.10
CA LYS A 690 2.56 39.25 5.42
C LYS A 690 3.56 39.02 6.57
N ASN A 691 4.58 38.20 6.33
CA ASN A 691 5.62 37.86 7.31
C ASN A 691 7.00 38.41 6.90
N SER A 692 7.04 39.29 5.92
CA SER A 692 8.30 39.79 5.33
C SER A 692 9.15 40.62 6.27
N ASP A 693 8.58 41.33 7.22
CA ASP A 693 9.25 42.23 8.17
C ASP A 693 10.32 41.49 9.00
N TYR A 694 9.92 40.44 9.72
CA TYR A 694 10.87 39.66 10.51
C TYR A 694 11.77 38.78 9.66
N LEU A 695 11.24 38.22 8.52
CA LEU A 695 12.05 37.43 7.60
C LEU A 695 13.21 38.22 7.01
N LEU A 696 12.98 39.49 6.61
CA LEU A 696 14.01 40.35 6.07
C LEU A 696 15.02 40.73 7.13
N ASN A 697 14.57 40.99 8.38
CA ASN A 697 15.47 41.20 9.49
C ASN A 697 16.38 39.99 9.75
N ASP A 698 15.82 38.78 9.76
CA ASP A 698 16.60 37.55 9.94
C ASP A 698 17.58 37.33 8.76
N VAL A 699 17.14 37.58 7.52
CA VAL A 699 18.01 37.53 6.34
C VAL A 699 19.17 38.49 6.46
N SER A 700 18.92 39.76 6.83
CA SER A 700 19.96 40.79 7.00
C SER A 700 20.98 40.41 8.10
N LEU A 701 20.49 39.94 9.25
CA LEU A 701 21.35 39.48 10.35
C LEU A 701 22.20 38.26 9.94
N ASN A 702 21.63 37.35 9.17
CA ASN A 702 22.31 36.12 8.74
C ASN A 702 23.29 36.39 7.58
N LEU A 703 22.97 37.31 6.67
CA LEU A 703 23.88 37.77 5.61
C LEU A 703 25.13 38.45 6.16
N ALA A 704 25.01 39.12 7.31
CA ALA A 704 26.19 39.71 7.99
C ALA A 704 27.18 38.63 8.49
N ARG A 705 26.76 37.33 8.57
CA ARG A 705 27.59 36.24 9.06
C ARG A 705 27.57 35.03 8.09
N PRO A 706 28.10 35.18 6.86
CA PRO A 706 27.99 34.16 5.82
C PRO A 706 28.72 32.83 6.15
N SER A 707 29.72 32.86 7.01
CA SER A 707 30.44 31.66 7.48
C SER A 707 29.55 30.73 8.36
N ILE A 708 28.55 31.29 9.05
CA ILE A 708 27.63 30.54 9.91
C ILE A 708 26.33 30.24 9.15
N HIS A 709 25.87 31.17 8.31
CA HIS A 709 24.62 31.10 7.56
C HIS A 709 24.82 31.22 6.06
N PRO A 710 25.46 30.21 5.41
CA PRO A 710 25.80 30.29 3.98
C PRO A 710 24.57 30.31 3.08
N HIS A 711 23.41 29.92 3.58
CA HIS A 711 22.16 29.82 2.80
C HIS A 711 21.26 31.07 2.91
N ALA A 712 21.66 32.12 3.63
CA ALA A 712 20.82 33.32 3.82
C ALA A 712 20.45 34.00 2.48
N ALA A 713 21.39 34.08 1.54
CA ALA A 713 21.12 34.58 0.19
C ALA A 713 20.10 33.75 -0.58
N GLN A 714 20.09 32.46 -0.35
CA GLN A 714 19.14 31.52 -0.95
C GLN A 714 17.72 31.71 -0.40
N VAL A 715 17.57 31.98 0.91
CA VAL A 715 16.28 32.35 1.50
C VAL A 715 15.71 33.60 0.84
N LEU A 716 16.54 34.62 0.64
CA LEU A 716 16.13 35.84 -0.05
C LEU A 716 15.65 35.55 -1.48
N ALA A 717 16.38 34.71 -2.23
CA ALA A 717 15.99 34.30 -3.58
C ALA A 717 14.63 33.59 -3.59
N VAL A 718 14.39 32.71 -2.64
CA VAL A 718 13.11 32.01 -2.49
C VAL A 718 11.98 32.97 -2.14
N MET A 719 12.22 33.94 -1.23
CA MET A 719 11.26 35.00 -0.92
C MET A 719 10.84 35.75 -2.19
N PHE A 720 11.78 36.06 -3.06
CA PHE A 720 11.49 36.73 -4.31
C PHE A 720 10.70 35.88 -5.29
N THR A 721 10.97 34.58 -5.37
CA THR A 721 10.17 33.68 -6.24
C THR A 721 8.71 33.55 -5.77
N HIS A 722 8.45 33.74 -4.49
CA HIS A 722 7.12 33.69 -3.89
C HIS A 722 6.56 35.06 -3.49
N SER A 723 7.02 36.15 -4.09
CA SER A 723 6.53 37.52 -3.81
C SER A 723 6.22 38.27 -5.10
N ASP A 724 5.82 39.54 -4.99
CA ASP A 724 5.62 40.46 -6.09
C ASP A 724 6.34 41.79 -5.84
N ALA A 725 6.14 42.77 -6.73
CA ALA A 725 6.73 44.07 -6.62
C ALA A 725 6.46 44.81 -5.27
N SER A 726 5.50 44.35 -4.49
CA SER A 726 5.20 44.94 -3.16
C SER A 726 6.31 44.71 -2.13
N LEU A 727 7.15 43.69 -2.33
CA LEU A 727 8.29 43.41 -1.45
C LEU A 727 9.47 44.40 -1.70
N LEU A 728 9.58 44.97 -2.90
CA LEU A 728 10.72 45.81 -3.32
C LEU A 728 11.04 46.96 -2.38
N PRO A 729 10.07 47.79 -1.88
CA PRO A 729 10.35 48.88 -0.94
C PRO A 729 10.90 48.39 0.40
N LEU A 730 10.48 47.19 0.84
CA LEU A 730 10.89 46.61 2.12
C LEU A 730 12.31 46.02 2.06
N VAL A 731 12.70 45.58 0.88
CA VAL A 731 14.01 44.93 0.62
C VAL A 731 15.09 45.98 0.28
N ALA A 732 14.73 47.23 0.01
CA ALA A 732 15.68 48.25 -0.42
C ALA A 732 16.89 48.41 0.51
N ASP A 733 16.68 48.34 1.82
CA ASP A 733 17.76 48.43 2.82
C ASP A 733 18.62 47.16 2.83
N VAL A 734 17.97 45.99 2.74
CA VAL A 734 18.64 44.66 2.68
C VAL A 734 19.41 44.51 1.36
N VAL A 735 18.87 45.05 0.26
CA VAL A 735 19.59 45.11 -1.02
C VAL A 735 20.82 45.99 -0.94
N GLN A 736 20.75 47.09 -0.21
CA GLN A 736 21.92 47.94 0.03
C GLN A 736 23.03 47.17 0.78
N ASP A 737 22.66 46.42 1.84
CA ASP A 737 23.61 45.57 2.57
C ASP A 737 24.14 44.41 1.72
N VAL A 738 23.32 43.88 0.79
CA VAL A 738 23.67 42.80 -0.10
C VAL A 738 24.44 43.26 -1.33
N LEU A 739 24.35 44.58 -1.70
CA LEU A 739 25.23 45.13 -2.75
C LEU A 739 26.71 45.00 -2.41
N ASP A 740 27.05 44.89 -1.15
CA ASP A 740 28.38 44.56 -0.68
C ASP A 740 28.73 43.07 -0.74
N ILE A 741 27.75 42.18 -0.88
CA ILE A 741 27.88 40.69 -0.82
C ILE A 741 27.45 39.98 -2.13
N LEU A 742 26.91 40.64 -3.07
CA LEU A 742 26.64 40.37 -4.49
C LEU A 742 26.40 38.92 -5.00
N GLU A 743 25.44 38.19 -4.60
CA GLU A 743 25.15 36.96 -5.35
C GLU A 743 23.71 36.79 -5.88
N LEU A 744 22.71 37.52 -5.39
CA LEU A 744 21.34 37.11 -5.74
C LEU A 744 20.24 38.17 -5.91
N CYS A 745 20.51 39.43 -5.62
CA CYS A 745 19.46 40.44 -5.58
C CYS A 745 18.99 41.00 -6.92
N VAL A 746 19.70 40.70 -8.00
CA VAL A 746 19.45 41.31 -9.32
C VAL A 746 18.26 40.68 -10.04
N CYS A 747 17.90 39.44 -9.74
CA CYS A 747 16.87 38.73 -10.49
C CYS A 747 15.44 39.29 -10.37
N VAL A 748 15.14 40.10 -9.36
CA VAL A 748 13.75 40.59 -9.10
C VAL A 748 13.54 42.04 -9.53
N LEU A 749 14.59 42.77 -9.73
CA LEU A 749 14.51 44.18 -10.13
C LEU A 749 14.14 44.41 -11.60
N CYS A 750 13.92 43.32 -12.35
CA CYS A 750 13.68 43.34 -13.80
C CYS A 750 12.38 44.06 -14.24
N GLU A 751 11.48 44.38 -13.35
CA GLU A 751 10.23 45.09 -13.69
C GLU A 751 10.37 46.63 -13.74
N ARG A 752 11.54 47.22 -13.35
CA ARG A 752 11.78 48.68 -13.31
C ARG A 752 13.17 49.03 -13.87
N GLU A 753 13.30 49.15 -15.17
CA GLU A 753 14.56 49.38 -15.89
C GLU A 753 15.32 50.63 -15.41
N ASP A 754 14.63 51.75 -15.16
CA ASP A 754 15.25 53.03 -14.76
C ASP A 754 15.92 52.96 -13.37
N GLU A 755 15.39 52.19 -12.45
CA GLU A 755 15.98 52.02 -11.11
C GLU A 755 17.09 50.96 -11.13
N LEU A 756 17.06 50.02 -12.08
CA LEU A 756 17.99 48.91 -12.20
C LEU A 756 19.36 49.34 -12.75
N LEU A 757 19.40 50.25 -13.71
CA LEU A 757 20.66 50.65 -14.39
C LEU A 757 21.74 51.21 -13.43
N PRO A 758 21.44 52.10 -12.47
CA PRO A 758 22.41 52.57 -11.48
C PRO A 758 22.90 51.45 -10.56
N MET A 759 22.03 50.51 -10.21
CA MET A 759 22.39 49.36 -9.37
C MET A 759 23.30 48.38 -10.08
N VAL A 760 22.97 48.04 -11.35
CA VAL A 760 23.83 47.21 -12.21
C VAL A 760 25.22 47.82 -12.36
N HIS A 761 25.30 49.14 -12.54
CA HIS A 761 26.59 49.82 -12.62
C HIS A 761 27.44 49.66 -11.33
N ARG A 762 26.82 49.75 -10.16
CA ARG A 762 27.48 49.57 -8.84
C ARG A 762 27.89 48.11 -8.61
N CYS A 763 27.05 47.15 -9.05
CA CYS A 763 27.30 45.73 -8.87
C CYS A 763 28.28 45.14 -9.89
N TRP A 764 28.46 45.77 -11.02
CA TRP A 764 29.25 45.24 -12.11
C TRP A 764 30.70 44.82 -11.73
N PRO A 765 31.47 45.60 -10.96
CA PRO A 765 32.83 45.20 -10.60
C PRO A 765 32.87 43.92 -9.77
N ALA A 766 31.92 43.74 -8.88
CA ALA A 766 31.83 42.57 -8.02
C ALA A 766 31.35 41.35 -8.83
N LEU A 767 30.34 41.51 -9.69
CA LEU A 767 29.89 40.45 -10.61
C LEU A 767 31.03 40.03 -11.55
N LEU A 768 31.77 40.98 -12.13
CA LEU A 768 32.90 40.69 -12.97
C LEU A 768 33.99 39.95 -12.21
N HIS A 769 34.28 40.33 -10.96
CA HIS A 769 35.26 39.66 -10.12
C HIS A 769 34.86 38.20 -9.89
N ARG A 770 33.56 37.89 -9.65
CA ARG A 770 33.07 36.50 -9.50
C ARG A 770 33.11 35.69 -10.79
N LEU A 771 32.79 36.32 -11.92
CA LEU A 771 32.91 35.68 -13.27
C LEU A 771 34.35 35.43 -13.69
N THR A 772 35.31 36.19 -13.13
CA THR A 772 36.74 36.09 -13.47
C THR A 772 37.55 35.26 -12.47
N ASN A 773 36.99 34.94 -11.32
CA ASN A 773 37.59 34.00 -10.38
C ASN A 773 37.45 32.56 -10.90
N ASP A 774 38.46 31.73 -10.72
CA ASP A 774 38.42 30.31 -11.12
C ASP A 774 37.61 29.42 -10.13
N ASP A 775 36.66 30.03 -9.40
CA ASP A 775 35.77 29.30 -8.47
C ASP A 775 34.61 28.63 -9.25
N PRO A 776 34.61 27.29 -9.38
CA PRO A 776 33.63 26.58 -10.19
C PRO A 776 32.23 26.60 -9.62
N LEU A 777 32.02 27.07 -8.36
CA LEU A 777 30.72 27.25 -7.75
C LEU A 777 30.16 28.65 -7.93
N ALA A 778 31.01 29.66 -7.88
CA ALA A 778 30.60 31.05 -8.01
C ALA A 778 30.29 31.46 -9.46
N VAL A 779 31.10 30.97 -10.42
CA VAL A 779 30.97 31.33 -11.84
C VAL A 779 29.61 30.97 -12.45
N PRO A 780 29.03 29.76 -12.26
CA PRO A 780 27.70 29.44 -12.80
C PRO A 780 26.57 30.31 -12.22
N ARG A 781 26.65 30.64 -10.95
CA ARG A 781 25.68 31.52 -10.28
C ARG A 781 25.77 32.96 -10.78
N ALA A 782 26.99 33.49 -10.82
CA ALA A 782 27.23 34.82 -11.37
C ALA A 782 26.84 34.90 -12.86
N PHE A 783 27.08 33.88 -13.64
CA PHE A 783 26.64 33.78 -15.03
C PHE A 783 25.12 33.75 -15.17
N LYS A 784 24.40 33.02 -14.29
CA LYS A 784 22.95 33.04 -14.28
C LYS A 784 22.39 34.43 -13.97
N VAL A 785 22.99 35.15 -13.02
CA VAL A 785 22.64 36.55 -12.74
C VAL A 785 22.89 37.42 -13.99
N LEU A 786 24.00 37.22 -14.68
CA LEU A 786 24.30 37.97 -15.91
C LEU A 786 23.26 37.69 -17.03
N CYS A 787 22.81 36.48 -17.19
CA CYS A 787 21.74 36.14 -18.16
C CYS A 787 20.44 36.89 -17.85
N VAL A 788 20.02 36.92 -16.59
CA VAL A 788 18.82 37.66 -16.18
C VAL A 788 19.00 39.18 -16.38
N LEU A 789 20.16 39.71 -16.04
CA LEU A 789 20.45 41.13 -16.33
C LEU A 789 20.46 41.44 -17.83
N GLY A 790 20.94 40.50 -18.66
CA GLY A 790 20.88 40.60 -20.11
C GLY A 790 19.46 40.69 -20.66
N GLU A 791 18.52 40.00 -20.01
CA GLU A 791 17.07 40.06 -20.37
C GLU A 791 16.47 41.46 -20.15
N SER A 792 16.91 42.15 -19.10
CA SER A 792 16.30 43.41 -18.67
C SER A 792 17.08 44.65 -19.12
N CYS A 793 18.41 44.54 -19.28
CA CYS A 793 19.30 45.67 -19.53
C CYS A 793 20.25 45.39 -20.70
N GLY A 794 19.79 44.69 -21.72
CA GLY A 794 20.62 44.17 -22.83
C GLY A 794 21.51 45.22 -23.47
N ASP A 795 20.97 46.35 -23.91
CA ASP A 795 21.71 47.41 -24.56
C ASP A 795 22.80 48.04 -23.69
N PHE A 796 22.54 48.18 -22.39
CA PHE A 796 23.51 48.72 -21.45
C PHE A 796 24.67 47.76 -21.19
N LEU A 797 24.41 46.45 -21.20
CA LEU A 797 25.41 45.43 -20.92
C LEU A 797 26.21 44.96 -22.12
N ARG A 798 25.67 45.07 -23.34
CA ARG A 798 26.26 44.57 -24.59
C ARG A 798 27.78 44.81 -24.69
N LYS A 799 28.20 46.05 -24.59
CA LYS A 799 29.63 46.43 -24.74
C LYS A 799 30.50 45.90 -23.59
N ARG A 800 29.97 45.79 -22.40
CA ARG A 800 30.71 45.30 -21.22
C ARG A 800 30.90 43.78 -21.32
N VAL A 801 29.82 43.06 -21.62
CA VAL A 801 29.87 41.61 -21.78
C VAL A 801 30.78 41.19 -22.92
N SER A 802 30.69 41.89 -24.07
CA SER A 802 31.57 41.65 -25.24
C SER A 802 33.04 41.78 -24.89
N LYS A 803 33.43 42.82 -24.10
CA LYS A 803 34.85 43.12 -23.82
C LYS A 803 35.40 42.42 -22.59
N GLU A 804 34.61 42.25 -21.54
CA GLU A 804 35.12 41.85 -20.23
C GLU A 804 34.79 40.41 -19.86
N VAL A 805 33.65 39.89 -20.32
CA VAL A 805 33.11 38.57 -19.88
C VAL A 805 33.30 37.50 -20.96
N LEU A 806 32.82 37.77 -22.17
CA LEU A 806 32.78 36.84 -23.27
C LEU A 806 34.14 36.18 -23.62
N PRO A 807 35.26 36.95 -23.72
CA PRO A 807 36.57 36.36 -24.04
C PRO A 807 37.04 35.33 -22.99
N ARG A 808 36.64 35.48 -21.74
CA ARG A 808 37.03 34.57 -20.65
C ARG A 808 36.19 33.31 -20.63
N LEU A 809 34.88 33.46 -20.77
CA LEU A 809 33.95 32.34 -20.81
C LEU A 809 34.26 31.43 -22.01
N THR A 810 34.46 32.02 -23.20
CA THR A 810 34.80 31.26 -24.41
C THR A 810 36.16 30.56 -24.29
N SER A 811 37.18 31.23 -23.72
CA SER A 811 38.47 30.58 -23.44
C SER A 811 38.37 29.44 -22.43
N SER A 812 37.55 29.57 -21.40
CA SER A 812 37.32 28.51 -20.43
C SER A 812 36.59 27.30 -21.05
N LEU A 813 35.55 27.55 -21.85
CA LEU A 813 34.86 26.49 -22.59
C LEU A 813 35.79 25.72 -23.52
N MET A 814 36.63 26.43 -24.33
CA MET A 814 37.60 25.81 -25.22
C MET A 814 38.59 24.90 -24.49
N LYS A 815 39.14 25.35 -23.36
CA LYS A 815 40.07 24.54 -22.56
C LYS A 815 39.42 23.29 -21.97
N GLN A 816 38.19 23.39 -21.57
CA GLN A 816 37.47 22.29 -20.92
C GLN A 816 36.88 21.31 -21.94
N ALA A 817 36.64 21.68 -23.18
CA ALA A 817 36.06 20.84 -24.22
C ALA A 817 36.89 19.58 -24.51
N GLU A 818 38.23 19.67 -24.49
CA GLU A 818 39.12 18.53 -24.68
C GLU A 818 39.06 17.55 -23.49
N VAL A 819 38.91 18.10 -22.26
CA VAL A 819 38.85 17.32 -21.04
C VAL A 819 37.54 16.53 -21.02
N SER A 820 36.40 17.19 -21.27
CA SER A 820 35.08 16.56 -21.30
C SER A 820 34.95 15.47 -22.37
N ALA A 821 35.53 15.67 -23.57
CA ALA A 821 35.50 14.70 -24.67
C ALA A 821 36.29 13.40 -24.38
N ARG A 822 37.32 13.46 -23.52
CA ARG A 822 38.18 12.32 -23.15
C ARG A 822 37.74 11.65 -21.84
N SER A 823 36.81 12.25 -21.11
CA SER A 823 36.40 11.80 -19.76
C SER A 823 35.32 10.73 -19.84
N GLY A 824 35.33 9.81 -18.87
CA GLY A 824 34.31 8.77 -18.73
C GLY A 824 33.03 9.25 -17.99
N PRO A 825 32.06 8.36 -17.72
CA PRO A 825 30.76 8.69 -17.12
C PRO A 825 30.81 9.43 -15.78
N VAL A 826 31.90 9.26 -15.01
CA VAL A 826 32.10 9.93 -13.71
C VAL A 826 32.22 11.46 -13.87
N TYR A 827 32.63 11.92 -15.03
CA TYR A 827 32.80 13.35 -15.31
C TYR A 827 31.50 14.14 -15.16
N THR A 828 30.37 13.54 -15.47
CA THR A 828 29.05 14.17 -15.34
C THR A 828 28.70 14.61 -13.92
N HIS A 829 29.42 14.11 -12.92
CA HIS A 829 29.25 14.45 -11.50
C HIS A 829 30.25 15.52 -11.02
N THR A 830 31.17 15.99 -11.87
CA THR A 830 32.17 16.98 -11.50
C THR A 830 31.63 18.42 -11.58
N LEU A 831 32.23 19.32 -10.80
CA LEU A 831 31.92 20.75 -10.83
C LEU A 831 32.23 21.38 -12.21
N ALA A 832 33.30 20.92 -12.86
CA ALA A 832 33.66 21.37 -14.20
C ALA A 832 32.57 21.05 -15.23
N TYR A 833 31.98 19.86 -15.15
CA TYR A 833 30.83 19.50 -16.01
C TYR A 833 29.62 20.40 -15.75
N LYS A 834 29.27 20.66 -14.49
CA LYS A 834 28.14 21.52 -14.12
C LYS A 834 28.35 22.96 -14.58
N LEU A 835 29.61 23.48 -14.50
CA LEU A 835 29.97 24.77 -15.03
C LEU A 835 29.78 24.84 -16.55
N GLN A 836 30.32 23.85 -17.28
CA GLN A 836 30.15 23.79 -18.75
C GLN A 836 28.67 23.76 -19.14
N LEU A 837 27.88 22.93 -18.46
CA LEU A 837 26.47 22.80 -18.74
C LEU A 837 25.70 24.11 -18.46
N ALA A 838 25.96 24.76 -17.34
CA ALA A 838 25.30 26.01 -16.97
C ALA A 838 25.66 27.15 -17.95
N VAL A 839 26.92 27.24 -18.37
CA VAL A 839 27.34 28.26 -19.34
C VAL A 839 26.73 27.99 -20.72
N LEU A 840 26.74 26.73 -21.21
CA LEU A 840 26.15 26.40 -22.50
C LEU A 840 24.62 26.62 -22.50
N GLN A 841 23.91 26.29 -21.43
CA GLN A 841 22.46 26.51 -21.35
C GLN A 841 22.05 28.01 -21.40
N GLY A 842 22.86 28.90 -20.83
CA GLY A 842 22.56 30.32 -20.77
C GLY A 842 23.17 31.16 -21.90
N LEU A 843 24.18 30.63 -22.60
CA LEU A 843 24.98 31.41 -23.58
C LEU A 843 24.17 31.80 -24.82
N GLY A 844 23.38 30.89 -25.38
CA GLY A 844 22.54 31.15 -26.54
C GLY A 844 21.50 32.26 -26.28
N PRO A 845 20.61 32.13 -25.28
CA PRO A 845 19.67 33.18 -24.89
C PRO A 845 20.37 34.52 -24.58
N LEU A 846 21.53 34.49 -23.93
CA LEU A 846 22.29 35.70 -23.63
C LEU A 846 22.74 36.41 -24.89
N CYS A 847 23.25 35.69 -25.91
CA CYS A 847 23.67 36.28 -27.20
C CYS A 847 22.48 36.95 -27.91
N VAL A 848 21.32 36.34 -27.91
CA VAL A 848 20.08 36.89 -28.50
C VAL A 848 19.65 38.14 -27.78
N LYS A 849 19.56 38.10 -26.44
CA LYS A 849 19.13 39.25 -25.63
C LYS A 849 20.09 40.47 -25.70
N LEU A 850 21.36 40.20 -25.85
CA LEU A 850 22.36 41.26 -25.99
C LEU A 850 22.53 41.73 -27.43
N ASP A 851 21.88 41.08 -28.43
CA ASP A 851 22.01 41.38 -29.85
C ASP A 851 23.49 41.55 -30.27
N LEU A 852 24.27 40.49 -30.04
CA LEU A 852 25.75 40.52 -30.20
C LEU A 852 26.16 40.66 -31.67
N MET A 853 27.27 41.37 -31.89
CA MET A 853 27.81 41.61 -33.24
C MET A 853 28.54 40.38 -33.77
N GLU A 854 28.68 40.24 -35.10
CA GLU A 854 29.33 39.16 -35.83
C GLU A 854 30.68 38.69 -35.22
N ALA A 855 31.57 39.60 -34.85
CA ALA A 855 32.89 39.28 -34.26
C ALA A 855 32.78 38.61 -32.86
N ASP A 856 31.73 38.86 -32.13
CA ASP A 856 31.45 38.20 -30.83
C ASP A 856 30.75 36.88 -31.02
N LEU A 857 29.85 36.78 -32.01
CA LEU A 857 29.21 35.53 -32.42
C LEU A 857 30.22 34.50 -32.91
N ASP A 858 31.18 34.93 -33.75
CA ASP A 858 32.28 34.09 -34.25
C ASP A 858 33.08 33.45 -33.11
N ARG A 859 33.43 34.21 -32.07
CA ARG A 859 34.11 33.70 -30.87
C ARG A 859 33.26 32.68 -30.12
N VAL A 860 31.93 32.91 -29.99
CA VAL A 860 31.02 31.99 -29.33
C VAL A 860 30.90 30.71 -30.12
N ILE A 861 30.75 30.81 -31.43
CA ILE A 861 30.69 29.66 -32.33
C ILE A 861 31.96 28.82 -32.18
N ASP A 862 33.15 29.40 -32.28
CA ASP A 862 34.43 28.70 -32.14
C ASP A 862 34.55 27.96 -30.80
N ALA A 863 34.06 28.57 -29.72
CA ALA A 863 34.09 27.95 -28.41
C ALA A 863 33.08 26.80 -28.25
N CYS A 864 31.98 26.84 -28.99
CA CYS A 864 30.90 25.84 -28.91
C CYS A 864 31.10 24.70 -29.92
N LEU A 865 31.77 24.89 -31.06
CA LEU A 865 31.98 23.84 -32.07
C LEU A 865 32.53 22.51 -31.50
N PRO A 866 33.50 22.48 -30.55
CA PRO A 866 34.00 21.24 -29.99
C PRO A 866 32.95 20.43 -29.22
N TYR A 867 31.87 21.07 -28.73
CA TYR A 867 30.80 20.43 -27.98
C TYR A 867 29.77 19.74 -28.89
N LEU A 868 29.76 19.99 -30.18
CA LEU A 868 28.97 19.24 -31.16
C LEU A 868 29.53 17.83 -31.43
N SER A 869 30.71 17.47 -30.89
CA SER A 869 31.31 16.16 -31.06
C SER A 869 30.46 15.07 -30.34
N CYS A 870 30.24 13.94 -31.01
CA CYS A 870 29.59 12.76 -30.42
C CYS A 870 30.40 12.13 -29.25
N ARG A 871 31.65 12.59 -29.02
CA ARG A 871 32.46 12.19 -27.86
C ARG A 871 32.16 12.96 -26.59
N GLN A 872 31.42 14.05 -26.69
CA GLN A 872 30.97 14.82 -25.53
C GLN A 872 29.83 14.12 -24.79
N PRO A 873 29.68 14.36 -23.48
CA PRO A 873 28.49 13.92 -22.75
C PRO A 873 27.20 14.43 -23.41
N ILE A 874 26.15 13.57 -23.47
CA ILE A 874 24.93 13.84 -24.25
C ILE A 874 24.28 15.18 -23.87
N ARG A 875 24.17 15.51 -22.59
CA ARG A 875 23.58 16.78 -22.13
C ARG A 875 24.39 18.02 -22.56
N LEU A 876 25.71 17.90 -22.68
CA LEU A 876 26.54 19.02 -23.22
C LEU A 876 26.30 19.19 -24.72
N GLN A 877 26.12 18.09 -25.47
CA GLN A 877 25.72 18.14 -26.87
C GLN A 877 24.35 18.81 -27.03
N GLU A 878 23.36 18.41 -26.26
CA GLU A 878 22.01 19.01 -26.29
C GLU A 878 22.02 20.50 -25.93
N ALA A 879 22.76 20.89 -24.89
CA ALA A 879 22.93 22.29 -24.54
C ALA A 879 23.62 23.09 -25.65
N CYS A 880 24.62 22.52 -26.29
CA CYS A 880 25.30 23.13 -27.43
C CYS A 880 24.38 23.29 -28.65
N LEU A 881 23.58 22.28 -28.97
CA LEU A 881 22.54 22.39 -30.00
C LEU A 881 21.57 23.54 -29.72
N SER A 882 21.16 23.73 -28.46
CA SER A 882 20.31 24.86 -28.07
C SER A 882 21.03 26.22 -28.28
N VAL A 883 22.35 26.29 -28.00
CA VAL A 883 23.13 27.52 -28.31
C VAL A 883 23.07 27.81 -29.80
N PHE A 884 23.38 26.85 -30.67
CA PHE A 884 23.37 27.05 -32.11
C PHE A 884 22.01 27.44 -32.67
N ARG A 885 20.92 26.91 -32.14
CA ARG A 885 19.54 27.34 -32.49
C ARG A 885 19.36 28.84 -32.21
N SER A 886 19.78 29.29 -31.03
CA SER A 886 19.70 30.71 -30.67
C SER A 886 20.63 31.58 -31.54
N LEU A 887 21.82 31.10 -31.91
CA LEU A 887 22.73 31.83 -32.78
C LEU A 887 22.23 31.91 -34.24
N MET A 888 21.53 30.89 -34.70
CA MET A 888 20.88 30.89 -36.03
C MET A 888 19.73 31.89 -36.13
N GLU A 889 19.10 32.28 -35.00
CA GLU A 889 18.12 33.38 -34.96
C GLU A 889 18.78 34.74 -35.20
N LEU A 890 20.07 34.92 -34.82
CA LEU A 890 20.80 36.14 -34.94
C LEU A 890 21.52 36.23 -36.29
N ASP A 891 22.29 35.24 -36.69
CA ASP A 891 23.07 35.21 -37.90
C ASP A 891 23.12 33.79 -38.48
N PRO A 892 22.10 33.39 -39.29
CA PRO A 892 22.06 32.10 -39.91
C PRO A 892 23.19 31.81 -40.88
N ASP A 893 23.69 32.86 -41.60
CA ASP A 893 24.72 32.71 -42.61
C ASP A 893 26.09 32.40 -41.99
N LEU A 894 26.45 33.07 -40.91
CA LEU A 894 27.67 32.82 -40.17
C LEU A 894 27.65 31.41 -39.52
N CYS A 895 26.53 31.02 -38.93
CA CYS A 895 26.37 29.68 -38.35
C CYS A 895 26.45 28.58 -39.41
N TRP A 896 25.77 28.77 -40.55
CA TRP A 896 25.80 27.83 -41.67
C TRP A 896 27.22 27.63 -42.18
N PHE A 897 27.96 28.77 -42.39
CA PHE A 897 29.34 28.73 -42.86
C PHE A 897 30.26 27.97 -41.90
N SER A 898 30.23 28.31 -40.63
CA SER A 898 31.11 27.73 -39.61
C SER A 898 30.83 26.22 -39.41
N LEU A 899 29.54 25.77 -39.45
CA LEU A 899 29.19 24.38 -39.36
C LEU A 899 29.66 23.57 -40.56
N ASN A 900 29.51 24.10 -41.77
CA ASN A 900 29.93 23.45 -43.00
C ASN A 900 31.45 23.48 -43.21
N GLU A 901 32.17 24.44 -42.60
CA GLU A 901 33.63 24.42 -42.55
C GLU A 901 34.21 23.31 -41.67
N LEU A 902 33.47 22.94 -40.61
CA LEU A 902 33.87 21.84 -39.72
C LEU A 902 33.53 20.46 -40.31
N CYS A 903 32.37 20.34 -40.91
CA CYS A 903 31.88 19.13 -41.56
C CYS A 903 30.76 19.50 -42.52
N CYS A 904 30.87 19.11 -43.79
CA CYS A 904 29.85 19.36 -44.81
C CYS A 904 29.14 18.04 -45.17
N PRO A 905 28.13 17.64 -44.37
CA PRO A 905 27.46 16.36 -44.57
C PRO A 905 26.54 16.33 -45.80
N VAL A 906 26.06 17.52 -46.22
CA VAL A 906 25.27 17.73 -47.41
C VAL A 906 26.07 18.53 -48.40
N PRO A 907 26.31 18.04 -49.68
CA PRO A 907 27.04 18.80 -50.66
C PRO A 907 26.35 20.13 -50.94
N TYR A 908 27.13 21.20 -50.85
CA TYR A 908 26.62 22.55 -51.16
C TYR A 908 26.62 22.76 -52.68
N GLU A 909 25.49 23.10 -53.22
CA GLU A 909 25.33 23.59 -54.61
C GLU A 909 25.02 25.10 -54.60
N PRO A 910 25.76 25.91 -55.35
CA PRO A 910 25.43 27.34 -55.41
C PRO A 910 24.02 27.56 -55.94
N PRO A 911 23.24 28.49 -55.34
CA PRO A 911 21.85 28.73 -55.73
C PRO A 911 21.71 29.26 -57.17
N HIS A 912 22.80 29.67 -57.83
CA HIS A 912 22.78 30.06 -59.21
C HIS A 912 24.09 29.62 -59.94
N PRO A 913 24.02 29.04 -61.16
CA PRO A 913 25.19 28.50 -61.89
C PRO A 913 26.33 29.52 -62.23
N ARG A 914 26.03 30.79 -62.10
CA ARG A 914 27.05 31.89 -62.33
C ARG A 914 27.81 32.30 -61.05
N LEU A 915 27.39 31.80 -59.91
CA LEU A 915 28.06 32.03 -58.64
C LEU A 915 29.24 31.06 -58.51
N LEU A 916 30.38 31.60 -58.05
CA LEU A 916 31.54 30.78 -57.75
C LEU A 916 31.24 29.92 -56.51
N PRO A 917 31.51 28.61 -56.59
CA PRO A 917 31.31 27.75 -55.41
C PRO A 917 32.29 28.18 -54.29
N VAL A 918 31.72 28.25 -53.07
CA VAL A 918 32.52 28.50 -51.85
C VAL A 918 33.35 27.25 -51.57
N THR A 919 34.63 27.37 -51.40
CA THR A 919 35.51 26.27 -50.99
C THR A 919 35.48 26.15 -49.50
N LEU A 920 34.71 25.16 -49.03
CA LEU A 920 34.62 24.83 -47.62
C LEU A 920 35.63 23.73 -47.27
N THR A 921 36.45 23.92 -46.26
CA THR A 921 37.42 22.93 -45.78
C THR A 921 36.75 21.66 -45.26
N GLY A 922 35.50 21.73 -44.83
CA GLY A 922 34.68 20.62 -44.44
C GLY A 922 34.25 19.69 -45.59
N SER A 923 34.30 20.17 -46.84
CA SER A 923 33.93 19.36 -48.04
C SER A 923 34.83 18.14 -48.22
N ASP A 924 36.07 18.19 -47.77
CA ASP A 924 37.00 17.08 -47.81
C ASP A 924 36.73 16.03 -46.72
N LYS A 925 35.87 16.33 -45.75
CA LYS A 925 35.52 15.47 -44.60
C LYS A 925 34.01 15.41 -44.43
N PRO A 926 33.29 14.72 -45.33
CA PRO A 926 31.85 14.73 -45.32
C PRO A 926 31.26 13.97 -44.11
N ARG A 927 32.06 13.17 -43.41
CA ARG A 927 31.65 12.47 -42.16
C ARG A 927 32.80 12.47 -41.16
N ASN A 928 32.48 12.97 -39.97
CA ASN A 928 33.38 12.99 -38.82
C ASN A 928 32.58 12.88 -37.52
N GLN A 929 33.22 13.10 -36.37
CA GLN A 929 32.59 13.05 -35.06
C GLN A 929 31.50 14.12 -34.82
N PHE A 930 31.30 15.08 -35.71
CA PHE A 930 30.35 16.19 -35.60
C PHE A 930 29.11 15.98 -36.48
N THR A 931 29.14 15.01 -37.38
CA THR A 931 28.18 14.84 -38.48
C THR A 931 26.74 14.81 -38.02
N ASP A 932 26.44 14.01 -36.97
CA ASP A 932 25.05 13.79 -36.55
C ASP A 932 24.44 15.09 -35.99
N ASN A 933 25.16 15.79 -35.13
CA ASN A 933 24.70 17.05 -34.55
C ASN A 933 24.61 18.19 -35.56
N ILE A 934 25.53 18.26 -36.51
CA ILE A 934 25.46 19.24 -37.61
C ILE A 934 24.29 18.96 -38.56
N LEU A 935 24.03 17.69 -38.90
CA LEU A 935 22.86 17.32 -39.70
C LEU A 935 21.54 17.73 -39.00
N THR A 936 21.48 17.53 -37.69
CA THR A 936 20.30 17.93 -36.89
C THR A 936 20.06 19.45 -37.01
N LEU A 937 21.10 20.26 -36.84
CA LEU A 937 21.00 21.72 -36.93
C LEU A 937 20.64 22.20 -38.34
N LEU A 938 21.25 21.65 -39.39
CA LEU A 938 21.00 22.05 -40.79
C LEU A 938 19.57 21.65 -41.23
N GLN A 939 19.07 20.48 -40.78
CA GLN A 939 17.71 20.04 -41.10
C GLN A 939 16.66 20.88 -40.39
N GLU A 940 16.93 21.39 -39.20
CA GLU A 940 16.03 22.31 -38.49
C GLU A 940 16.01 23.72 -39.12
N SER A 941 17.12 24.16 -39.74
CA SER A 941 17.18 25.45 -40.46
C SER A 941 16.50 25.42 -41.83
N ASP A 942 16.43 24.25 -42.45
CA ASP A 942 15.69 24.01 -43.70
C ASP A 942 14.19 23.69 -43.48
N GLY A 943 13.57 24.21 -42.41
CA GLY A 943 12.17 24.03 -42.11
C GLY A 943 11.23 24.15 -43.31
N PRO A 944 10.00 23.60 -43.33
CA PRO A 944 9.15 23.49 -44.49
C PRO A 944 8.95 24.89 -45.13
N GLN A 945 9.53 25.10 -46.27
CA GLN A 945 9.12 26.19 -47.16
C GLN A 945 7.61 25.96 -47.42
N GLU A 946 6.78 26.81 -46.86
CA GLU A 946 5.39 26.92 -47.27
C GLU A 946 5.44 27.16 -48.79
N GLU A 947 5.05 26.16 -49.55
CA GLU A 947 4.68 26.33 -50.96
C GLU A 947 3.53 27.34 -50.97
N ASP A 948 3.85 28.63 -51.15
CA ASP A 948 2.90 29.61 -51.60
C ASP A 948 2.36 29.15 -52.94
N ALA A 949 1.21 28.49 -52.89
CA ALA A 949 0.39 28.17 -54.03
C ALA A 949 -0.20 29.48 -54.54
N THR A 950 0.28 29.89 -55.67
CA THR A 950 -0.38 30.83 -56.60
C THR A 950 -1.84 30.48 -56.80
#